data_d2dc6e1235df9e472ef9cb2d09277000
#
_entry.id   d2dc6e1235df9e472ef9cb2d09277000
#
_cell.length_a   1.000
_cell.length_b   1.000
_cell.length_c   1.000
_cell.angle_alpha   90.00
_cell.angle_beta   90.00
_cell.angle_gamma   90.00
#
_symmetry.space_group_name_H-M   'P 1'
#
loop_
_entity.id
_entity.type
_entity.pdbx_description
1 polymer ?
#
loop_
_entity_poly.entity_id
_entity_poly.type
_entity_poly.pdbx_seq_one_letter_code
_entity_poly.pdbx_strand_id
1 'polypeptide(L)'
;MVYFHTAQAAILSTKLKLQPDLEVEKMCIPLLLQDKMNLVESYVEGHPNLQQQLLCLLDSWCEPGFRTETVTKQYQGVPNIRAEKINHKMLSKLVFRFLDKYSLDPALCPNAINQRSMGTLRYLVHKTFVEKTMTEESWADHVQCTIGNNPLLQEKLVQLLVGYNHLNAAATWALHYNLPEERLPWSVAEELKALQSQERDTTKQKGANCEEWRKDHYYQLPIPRENVLFLSTWEEVQKCTDYVLQPGQVVGIDMEWRPSFGIVGGKSRVSLVQMAVRGQVFLLDMLQLLNQDGKDEEALLSFFQTLFADPTITKLGYGIAGDLHNLGHSCTAFKNLDMQLCGTVDLLTVHKQLPKYSGEMEKGCQKVNALPLKNEAAQCGRPLEKGLSLLVQHVLGKPLDKTEQLSNWEKRPLHERQILYAALDAYCLLEVFTKLQNDLADFGLSPDILTLQPKKACTEVRAKKLPSKQRMPPTCNEMSTASVKENPRSSASISVWDFRVVCDNMLQGLGRYLRCLGVDVRMLKNDDEHRKAAELARKEHRVILTSGLPYQTLRSQVGEGRCFLVDCSEKAREQALRVLKHFNVQVTLADVFSRCQACNCDQYLKISKEKMMQLVKQRGLLTNTEEEEEEEEAAGESLENRNANLEAETLTLNSQQPAYSPNCRWLEESGLDTESALLPNGTSLKIEAIPIGVLTKENLAYFYCCSQCGKVFWEGSHFRRVVSQFKEVLDLSEDSQSFCDQK
;
A
#
# COMPACT_ATOMS: atom_id res chain seq x y z
N MET A 1 -15.47 -29.05 24.59
CA MET A 1 -16.70 -28.34 24.21
C MET A 1 -16.70 -26.81 24.40
N VAL A 2 -15.74 -26.23 25.09
CA VAL A 2 -15.76 -24.78 25.44
C VAL A 2 -15.50 -23.82 24.29
N TYR A 3 -14.90 -24.25 23.20
CA TYR A 3 -14.43 -23.33 22.12
C TYR A 3 -15.22 -23.35 20.81
N PHE A 4 -16.18 -24.25 20.66
CA PHE A 4 -16.96 -24.38 19.39
C PHE A 4 -17.86 -23.17 19.10
N HIS A 5 -18.34 -22.48 20.13
CA HIS A 5 -19.28 -21.36 20.02
C HIS A 5 -18.73 -20.01 20.48
N THR A 6 -17.41 -19.79 20.42
CA THR A 6 -16.78 -18.57 20.95
C THR A 6 -17.33 -17.29 20.31
N ALA A 7 -17.65 -17.34 19.02
CA ALA A 7 -18.24 -16.18 18.33
C ALA A 7 -19.64 -15.85 18.83
N GLN A 8 -20.48 -16.90 19.04
CA GLN A 8 -21.83 -16.74 19.56
C GLN A 8 -21.78 -16.30 21.04
N ALA A 9 -20.86 -16.88 21.81
CA ALA A 9 -20.63 -16.47 23.19
C ALA A 9 -20.22 -15.00 23.30
N ALA A 10 -19.34 -14.51 22.45
CA ALA A 10 -18.93 -13.11 22.40
C ALA A 10 -20.12 -12.18 22.04
N ILE A 11 -20.90 -12.54 21.03
CA ILE A 11 -22.10 -11.78 20.64
C ILE A 11 -23.12 -11.76 21.76
N LEU A 12 -23.37 -12.89 22.40
CA LEU A 12 -24.32 -12.99 23.50
C LEU A 12 -23.86 -12.19 24.72
N SER A 13 -22.59 -12.31 25.10
CA SER A 13 -21.99 -11.53 26.20
C SER A 13 -22.09 -10.04 25.96
N THR A 14 -21.86 -9.58 24.68
CA THR A 14 -22.03 -8.18 24.32
C THR A 14 -23.48 -7.72 24.41
N LYS A 15 -24.44 -8.53 23.95
CA LYS A 15 -25.88 -8.22 24.08
C LYS A 15 -26.37 -8.17 25.52
N LEU A 16 -25.85 -9.04 26.39
CA LEU A 16 -26.19 -9.12 27.78
C LEU A 16 -25.37 -8.20 28.68
N LYS A 17 -24.39 -7.48 28.14
CA LYS A 17 -23.45 -6.60 28.86
C LYS A 17 -22.65 -7.31 29.95
N LEU A 18 -22.24 -8.55 29.69
CA LEU A 18 -21.48 -9.40 30.62
C LEU A 18 -19.96 -9.32 30.39
N GLN A 19 -19.48 -8.47 29.50
CA GLN A 19 -18.06 -8.38 29.15
C GLN A 19 -17.14 -8.11 30.34
N PRO A 20 -17.51 -7.22 31.33
CA PRO A 20 -16.66 -6.96 32.48
C PRO A 20 -16.45 -8.16 33.41
N ASP A 21 -17.38 -9.11 33.39
CA ASP A 21 -17.35 -10.29 34.26
C ASP A 21 -16.56 -11.47 33.64
N LEU A 22 -16.10 -11.32 32.40
CA LEU A 22 -15.44 -12.37 31.63
C LEU A 22 -13.98 -12.02 31.31
N GLU A 23 -13.11 -13.02 31.37
CA GLU A 23 -11.70 -12.86 31.07
C GLU A 23 -11.49 -12.53 29.56
N VAL A 24 -10.88 -11.39 29.27
CA VAL A 24 -10.59 -10.92 27.90
C VAL A 24 -9.82 -11.97 27.07
N GLU A 25 -8.84 -12.63 27.69
CA GLU A 25 -8.03 -13.64 27.03
C GLU A 25 -8.85 -14.82 26.53
N LYS A 26 -9.74 -15.35 27.38
CA LYS A 26 -10.59 -16.50 27.03
C LYS A 26 -11.57 -16.19 25.90
N MET A 27 -12.02 -14.93 25.82
CA MET A 27 -12.97 -14.50 24.80
C MET A 27 -12.28 -14.02 23.52
N CYS A 28 -11.22 -13.22 23.64
CA CYS A 28 -10.59 -12.58 22.50
C CYS A 28 -9.55 -13.45 21.76
N ILE A 29 -8.76 -14.29 22.48
CA ILE A 29 -7.74 -15.12 21.84
C ILE A 29 -8.34 -16.08 20.79
N PRO A 30 -9.39 -16.85 21.09
CA PRO A 30 -10.00 -17.71 20.06
C PRO A 30 -10.50 -16.94 18.85
N LEU A 31 -11.07 -15.75 19.03
CA LEU A 31 -11.52 -14.89 17.94
C LEU A 31 -10.35 -14.34 17.11
N LEU A 32 -9.26 -13.95 17.77
CA LEU A 32 -8.02 -13.53 17.11
C LEU A 32 -7.44 -14.68 16.25
N LEU A 33 -7.37 -15.89 16.82
CA LEU A 33 -6.91 -17.09 16.13
C LEU A 33 -7.78 -17.45 14.91
N GLN A 34 -9.08 -17.14 14.96
CA GLN A 34 -10.03 -17.34 13.85
C GLN A 34 -10.04 -16.17 12.83
N ASP A 35 -9.27 -15.09 13.05
CA ASP A 35 -9.28 -13.86 12.22
C ASP A 35 -10.62 -13.10 12.26
N LYS A 36 -11.35 -13.22 13.38
CA LYS A 36 -12.64 -12.55 13.61
C LYS A 36 -12.46 -11.19 14.31
N MET A 37 -11.69 -10.31 13.73
CA MET A 37 -11.28 -9.04 14.33
C MET A 37 -12.46 -8.12 14.66
N ASN A 38 -13.49 -8.09 13.81
CA ASN A 38 -14.68 -7.27 14.05
C ASN A 38 -15.40 -7.65 15.35
N LEU A 39 -15.44 -8.94 15.69
CA LEU A 39 -16.07 -9.40 16.94
C LEU A 39 -15.22 -9.03 18.16
N VAL A 40 -13.89 -9.07 18.04
CA VAL A 40 -12.97 -8.61 19.09
C VAL A 40 -13.19 -7.13 19.36
N GLU A 41 -13.27 -6.31 18.32
CA GLU A 41 -13.51 -4.87 18.45
C GLU A 41 -14.87 -4.58 19.09
N SER A 42 -15.93 -5.23 18.62
CA SER A 42 -17.28 -5.07 19.21
C SER A 42 -17.34 -5.53 20.67
N TYR A 43 -16.57 -6.55 21.03
CA TYR A 43 -16.55 -7.09 22.38
C TYR A 43 -15.96 -6.11 23.41
N VAL A 44 -14.89 -5.38 23.03
CA VAL A 44 -14.23 -4.41 23.94
C VAL A 44 -14.75 -2.99 23.78
N GLU A 45 -15.67 -2.75 22.85
CA GLU A 45 -16.21 -1.41 22.58
C GLU A 45 -16.95 -0.86 23.79
N GLY A 46 -16.66 0.39 24.19
CA GLY A 46 -17.27 1.03 25.37
C GLY A 46 -16.71 0.58 26.73
N HIS A 47 -15.70 -0.31 26.78
CA HIS A 47 -15.12 -0.82 28.03
C HIS A 47 -13.61 -0.50 28.12
N PRO A 48 -13.18 0.66 28.66
CA PRO A 48 -11.76 1.08 28.67
C PRO A 48 -10.81 0.06 29.32
N ASN A 49 -11.23 -0.59 30.40
CA ASN A 49 -10.42 -1.60 31.08
C ASN A 49 -10.14 -2.82 30.19
N LEU A 50 -11.15 -3.30 29.44
CA LEU A 50 -10.99 -4.42 28.52
C LEU A 50 -10.14 -4.04 27.30
N GLN A 51 -10.25 -2.80 26.85
CA GLN A 51 -9.42 -2.26 25.76
C GLN A 51 -7.95 -2.25 26.16
N GLN A 52 -7.62 -1.79 27.39
CA GLN A 52 -6.26 -1.81 27.91
C GLN A 52 -5.73 -3.24 28.08
N GLN A 53 -6.51 -4.15 28.65
CA GLN A 53 -6.13 -5.55 28.85
C GLN A 53 -5.85 -6.23 27.49
N LEU A 54 -6.73 -6.04 26.50
CA LEU A 54 -6.53 -6.57 25.15
C LEU A 54 -5.27 -6.01 24.52
N LEU A 55 -5.02 -4.71 24.69
CA LEU A 55 -3.85 -4.03 24.14
C LEU A 55 -2.55 -4.58 24.74
N CYS A 56 -2.50 -4.74 26.08
CA CYS A 56 -1.35 -5.36 26.77
C CYS A 56 -1.14 -6.81 26.32
N LEU A 57 -2.21 -7.57 26.12
CA LEU A 57 -2.12 -8.93 25.56
C LEU A 57 -1.51 -8.94 24.16
N LEU A 58 -1.95 -8.05 23.28
CA LEU A 58 -1.40 -7.95 21.92
C LEU A 58 0.05 -7.49 21.91
N ASP A 59 0.42 -6.59 22.82
CA ASP A 59 1.80 -6.13 22.98
C ASP A 59 2.73 -7.23 23.47
N SER A 60 2.26 -8.09 24.38
CA SER A 60 3.04 -9.26 24.83
C SER A 60 3.37 -10.21 23.66
N TRP A 61 2.50 -10.30 22.67
CA TRP A 61 2.76 -11.05 21.42
C TRP A 61 3.71 -10.35 20.46
N CYS A 62 4.01 -9.08 20.68
CA CYS A 62 5.03 -8.34 19.95
C CYS A 62 6.44 -8.52 20.52
N GLU A 63 6.62 -9.24 21.62
CA GLU A 63 7.91 -9.51 22.23
C GLU A 63 8.85 -10.25 21.26
N PRO A 64 10.16 -9.90 21.23
CA PRO A 64 11.15 -10.64 20.47
C PRO A 64 11.21 -12.10 20.92
N GLY A 65 10.94 -13.03 20.00
CA GLY A 65 10.91 -14.48 20.31
C GLY A 65 9.51 -15.06 20.52
N PHE A 66 8.45 -14.27 20.52
CA PHE A 66 7.08 -14.78 20.52
C PHE A 66 6.83 -15.73 19.33
N ARG A 67 6.23 -16.87 19.63
CA ARG A 67 5.88 -17.90 18.64
C ARG A 67 4.36 -18.15 18.69
N THR A 68 3.70 -17.95 17.57
CA THR A 68 2.25 -18.19 17.44
C THR A 68 1.87 -19.63 17.78
N GLU A 69 2.79 -20.59 17.53
CA GLU A 69 2.57 -22.00 17.86
C GLU A 69 2.37 -22.26 19.35
N THR A 70 2.93 -21.42 20.21
CA THR A 70 2.76 -21.55 21.68
C THR A 70 1.30 -21.30 22.05
N VAL A 71 0.70 -20.24 21.50
CA VAL A 71 -0.70 -19.88 21.74
C VAL A 71 -1.65 -20.90 21.08
N THR A 72 -1.37 -21.30 19.86
CA THR A 72 -2.22 -22.29 19.16
C THR A 72 -2.27 -23.64 19.86
N LYS A 73 -1.16 -24.08 20.50
CA LYS A 73 -1.14 -25.29 21.33
C LYS A 73 -2.06 -25.21 22.56
N GLN A 74 -2.20 -24.03 23.16
CA GLN A 74 -3.12 -23.83 24.31
C GLN A 74 -4.59 -23.87 23.88
N TYR A 75 -4.88 -23.51 22.63
CA TYR A 75 -6.23 -23.38 22.09
C TYR A 75 -6.55 -24.44 21.00
N GLN A 76 -6.04 -25.66 21.14
CA GLN A 76 -6.20 -26.74 20.15
C GLN A 76 -7.68 -27.09 19.85
N GLY A 77 -8.60 -26.82 20.78
CA GLY A 77 -10.04 -27.05 20.59
C GLY A 77 -10.76 -25.96 19.77
N VAL A 78 -10.06 -24.89 19.35
CA VAL A 78 -10.68 -23.83 18.54
C VAL A 78 -10.73 -24.25 17.08
N PRO A 79 -11.91 -24.28 16.44
CA PRO A 79 -12.03 -24.65 15.03
C PRO A 79 -11.50 -23.54 14.11
N ASN A 80 -11.06 -23.90 12.92
CA ASN A 80 -10.68 -22.97 11.85
C ASN A 80 -9.59 -21.93 12.24
N ILE A 81 -8.59 -22.34 13.02
CA ILE A 81 -7.45 -21.49 13.37
C ILE A 81 -6.70 -21.04 12.11
N ARG A 82 -6.41 -19.74 12.00
CA ARG A 82 -5.65 -19.08 10.94
C ARG A 82 -4.35 -18.50 11.49
N ALA A 83 -3.54 -19.36 12.11
CA ALA A 83 -2.29 -18.96 12.77
C ALA A 83 -1.32 -18.21 11.82
N GLU A 84 -1.34 -18.53 10.53
CA GLU A 84 -0.53 -17.87 9.49
C GLU A 84 -0.82 -16.39 9.31
N LYS A 85 -1.97 -15.92 9.77
CA LYS A 85 -2.31 -14.50 9.74
C LYS A 85 -1.77 -13.72 10.93
N ILE A 86 -1.43 -14.41 12.02
CA ILE A 86 -0.86 -13.79 13.22
C ILE A 86 0.67 -13.75 13.07
N ASN A 87 1.18 -12.64 12.60
CA ASN A 87 2.60 -12.38 12.49
C ASN A 87 2.95 -11.00 13.09
N HIS A 88 4.22 -10.76 13.37
CA HIS A 88 4.69 -9.52 13.99
C HIS A 88 4.22 -8.25 13.28
N LYS A 89 4.19 -8.25 11.94
CA LYS A 89 3.74 -7.10 11.16
C LYS A 89 2.24 -6.83 11.34
N MET A 90 1.42 -7.88 11.40
CA MET A 90 -0.02 -7.77 11.64
C MET A 90 -0.29 -7.33 13.07
N LEU A 91 0.37 -7.95 14.06
CA LEU A 91 0.23 -7.60 15.49
C LEU A 91 0.59 -6.13 15.73
N SER A 92 1.74 -5.69 15.23
CA SER A 92 2.15 -4.29 15.34
C SER A 92 1.12 -3.32 14.73
N LYS A 93 0.60 -3.61 13.52
CA LYS A 93 -0.46 -2.79 12.92
C LYS A 93 -1.74 -2.77 13.75
N LEU A 94 -2.09 -3.88 14.37
CA LEU A 94 -3.29 -4.01 15.19
C LEU A 94 -3.16 -3.22 16.49
N VAL A 95 -2.01 -3.32 17.17
CA VAL A 95 -1.69 -2.55 18.38
C VAL A 95 -1.82 -1.05 18.09
N PHE A 96 -1.18 -0.55 17.02
CA PHE A 96 -1.25 0.87 16.67
C PHE A 96 -2.67 1.31 16.28
N ARG A 97 -3.43 0.47 15.57
CA ARG A 97 -4.83 0.76 15.26
C ARG A 97 -5.70 0.90 16.51
N PHE A 98 -5.45 0.07 17.53
CA PHE A 98 -6.19 0.14 18.79
C PHE A 98 -5.77 1.34 19.64
N LEU A 99 -4.48 1.65 19.70
CA LEU A 99 -3.98 2.88 20.32
C LEU A 99 -4.69 4.12 19.77
N ASP A 100 -4.75 4.24 18.43
CA ASP A 100 -5.39 5.37 17.75
C ASP A 100 -6.92 5.37 17.94
N LYS A 101 -7.57 4.19 17.76
CA LYS A 101 -9.03 4.07 17.80
C LYS A 101 -9.60 4.40 19.16
N TYR A 102 -8.92 3.97 20.23
CA TYR A 102 -9.39 4.10 21.61
C TYR A 102 -8.65 5.21 22.38
N SER A 103 -7.75 5.94 21.73
CA SER A 103 -6.94 7.01 22.33
C SER A 103 -6.23 6.56 23.62
N LEU A 104 -5.63 5.36 23.60
CA LEU A 104 -4.95 4.76 24.73
C LEU A 104 -3.50 5.24 24.84
N ASP A 105 -2.95 5.17 26.07
CA ASP A 105 -1.57 5.55 26.33
C ASP A 105 -0.58 4.59 25.62
N PRO A 106 0.30 5.10 24.74
CA PRO A 106 1.34 4.30 24.11
C PRO A 106 2.27 3.57 25.10
N ALA A 107 2.45 4.09 26.32
CA ALA A 107 3.27 3.44 27.35
C ALA A 107 2.82 2.03 27.69
N LEU A 108 1.56 1.66 27.39
CA LEU A 108 1.01 0.30 27.56
C LEU A 108 1.61 -0.72 26.56
N CYS A 109 2.31 -0.27 25.51
CA CYS A 109 2.77 -1.13 24.43
C CYS A 109 4.28 -0.99 24.14
N PRO A 110 5.15 -1.27 25.14
CA PRO A 110 6.58 -1.07 24.97
C PRO A 110 7.20 -1.96 23.88
N ASN A 111 6.72 -3.20 23.70
CA ASN A 111 7.26 -4.13 22.71
C ASN A 111 6.97 -3.67 21.27
N ALA A 112 5.72 -3.33 20.98
CA ALA A 112 5.33 -2.84 19.65
C ALA A 112 6.04 -1.51 19.31
N ILE A 113 6.18 -0.60 20.28
CA ILE A 113 6.89 0.66 20.13
C ILE A 113 8.38 0.41 19.86
N ASN A 114 9.05 -0.42 20.66
CA ASN A 114 10.46 -0.75 20.46
C ASN A 114 10.71 -1.38 19.10
N GLN A 115 9.84 -2.29 18.67
CA GLN A 115 9.95 -2.92 17.35
C GLN A 115 9.83 -1.90 16.21
N ARG A 116 8.88 -0.96 16.34
CA ARG A 116 8.70 0.13 15.36
C ARG A 116 9.88 1.09 15.34
N SER A 117 10.35 1.50 16.52
CA SER A 117 11.52 2.35 16.67
C SER A 117 12.78 1.72 16.09
N MET A 118 12.98 0.42 16.27
CA MET A 118 14.07 -0.32 15.61
C MET A 118 13.96 -0.31 14.08
N GLY A 119 12.77 -0.42 13.53
CA GLY A 119 12.52 -0.25 12.09
C GLY A 119 12.91 1.14 11.61
N THR A 120 12.52 2.17 12.35
CA THR A 120 12.87 3.57 12.10
C THR A 120 14.38 3.80 12.15
N LEU A 121 15.07 3.29 13.19
CA LEU A 121 16.52 3.44 13.30
C LEU A 121 17.27 2.79 12.14
N ARG A 122 16.85 1.60 11.69
CA ARG A 122 17.44 0.95 10.50
C ARG A 122 17.25 1.81 9.25
N TYR A 123 16.06 2.37 9.06
CA TYR A 123 15.77 3.28 7.95
C TYR A 123 16.65 4.52 7.98
N LEU A 124 16.76 5.18 9.15
CA LEU A 124 17.58 6.38 9.35
C LEU A 124 19.06 6.10 9.07
N VAL A 125 19.62 5.01 9.62
CA VAL A 125 21.01 4.60 9.37
C VAL A 125 21.23 4.34 7.88
N HIS A 126 20.30 3.66 7.21
CA HIS A 126 20.41 3.42 5.76
C HIS A 126 20.40 4.72 4.96
N LYS A 127 19.47 5.64 5.27
CA LYS A 127 19.36 6.94 4.60
C LYS A 127 20.61 7.80 4.75
N THR A 128 21.20 7.81 5.93
CA THR A 128 22.37 8.65 6.23
C THR A 128 23.67 8.05 5.71
N PHE A 129 23.92 6.77 5.99
CA PHE A 129 25.24 6.16 5.75
C PHE A 129 25.34 5.40 4.43
N VAL A 130 24.22 4.90 3.89
CA VAL A 130 24.21 4.16 2.62
C VAL A 130 23.78 5.06 1.46
N GLU A 131 22.59 5.65 1.56
CA GLU A 131 22.07 6.52 0.49
C GLU A 131 22.66 7.93 0.50
N LYS A 132 23.16 8.40 1.64
CA LYS A 132 23.72 9.76 1.86
C LYS A 132 22.72 10.88 1.48
N THR A 133 21.45 10.64 1.75
CA THR A 133 20.34 11.56 1.43
C THR A 133 19.83 12.34 2.64
N MET A 134 20.51 12.26 3.78
CA MET A 134 20.17 12.96 5.03
C MET A 134 21.43 13.56 5.64
N THR A 135 21.32 14.76 6.20
CA THR A 135 22.42 15.42 6.93
C THR A 135 22.64 14.76 8.29
N GLU A 136 23.86 14.87 8.83
CA GLU A 136 24.18 14.34 10.16
C GLU A 136 23.34 15.01 11.25
N GLU A 137 23.06 16.31 11.13
CA GLU A 137 22.23 17.07 12.07
C GLU A 137 20.79 16.56 12.09
N SER A 138 20.17 16.42 10.90
CA SER A 138 18.81 15.91 10.76
C SER A 138 18.72 14.47 11.27
N TRP A 139 19.74 13.65 10.96
CA TRP A 139 19.81 12.28 11.46
C TRP A 139 19.90 12.23 12.99
N ALA A 140 20.75 13.03 13.60
CA ALA A 140 20.90 13.12 15.06
C ALA A 140 19.57 13.51 15.73
N ASP A 141 18.89 14.52 15.22
CA ASP A 141 17.58 14.96 15.74
C ASP A 141 16.53 13.83 15.68
N HIS A 142 16.46 13.10 14.56
CA HIS A 142 15.50 11.99 14.43
C HIS A 142 15.86 10.79 15.31
N VAL A 143 17.14 10.48 15.45
CA VAL A 143 17.62 9.41 16.34
C VAL A 143 17.27 9.74 17.78
N GLN A 144 17.57 10.94 18.26
CA GLN A 144 17.24 11.38 19.62
C GLN A 144 15.74 11.28 19.89
N CYS A 145 14.91 11.76 18.95
CA CYS A 145 13.45 11.67 19.08
C CYS A 145 12.94 10.23 19.07
N THR A 146 13.55 9.33 18.29
CA THR A 146 13.13 7.94 18.18
C THR A 146 13.53 7.13 19.41
N ILE A 147 14.68 7.39 19.98
CA ILE A 147 15.25 6.65 21.12
C ILE A 147 14.75 7.21 22.45
N GLY A 148 14.69 8.56 22.58
CA GLY A 148 14.39 9.21 23.85
C GLY A 148 15.26 8.68 24.97
N ASN A 149 14.63 8.36 26.10
CA ASN A 149 15.31 7.82 27.29
C ASN A 149 15.30 6.28 27.36
N ASN A 150 15.13 5.58 26.24
CA ASN A 150 15.01 4.13 26.22
C ASN A 150 16.38 3.44 26.13
N PRO A 151 16.88 2.80 27.22
CA PRO A 151 18.21 2.22 27.25
C PRO A 151 18.41 1.08 26.24
N LEU A 152 17.34 0.29 25.99
CA LEU A 152 17.38 -0.80 25.02
C LEU A 152 17.65 -0.27 23.59
N LEU A 153 17.00 0.82 23.21
CA LEU A 153 17.17 1.42 21.89
C LEU A 153 18.52 2.11 21.75
N GLN A 154 19.08 2.67 22.83
CA GLN A 154 20.42 3.27 22.85
C GLN A 154 21.48 2.21 22.54
N GLU A 155 21.45 1.07 23.23
CA GLU A 155 22.36 -0.06 22.97
C GLU A 155 22.17 -0.62 21.55
N LYS A 156 20.92 -0.76 21.10
CA LYS A 156 20.59 -1.26 19.75
C LYS A 156 21.06 -0.34 18.64
N LEU A 157 21.05 0.99 18.84
CA LEU A 157 21.64 1.94 17.89
C LEU A 157 23.12 1.67 17.69
N VAL A 158 23.88 1.55 18.79
CA VAL A 158 25.33 1.29 18.74
C VAL A 158 25.60 -0.03 18.00
N GLN A 159 24.87 -1.10 18.33
CA GLN A 159 24.98 -2.40 17.65
C GLN A 159 24.66 -2.28 16.14
N LEU A 160 23.66 -1.48 15.79
CA LEU A 160 23.28 -1.26 14.41
C LEU A 160 24.37 -0.52 13.61
N LEU A 161 24.96 0.53 14.17
CA LEU A 161 26.05 1.30 13.56
C LEU A 161 27.30 0.44 13.35
N VAL A 162 27.62 -0.44 14.32
CA VAL A 162 28.71 -1.43 14.16
C VAL A 162 28.41 -2.38 13.00
N GLY A 163 27.16 -2.85 12.88
CA GLY A 163 26.73 -3.71 11.76
C GLY A 163 26.86 -3.06 10.38
N TYR A 164 26.80 -1.72 10.31
CA TYR A 164 27.04 -0.93 9.10
C TYR A 164 28.51 -0.46 8.95
N ASN A 165 29.41 -0.92 9.83
CA ASN A 165 30.85 -0.57 9.84
C ASN A 165 31.14 0.92 10.08
N HIS A 166 30.29 1.60 10.88
CA HIS A 166 30.46 3.01 11.27
C HIS A 166 30.86 3.12 12.74
N LEU A 167 32.10 2.66 13.08
CA LEU A 167 32.61 2.59 14.45
C LEU A 167 32.72 3.96 15.11
N ASN A 168 33.18 4.98 14.40
CA ASN A 168 33.28 6.34 14.92
C ASN A 168 31.93 6.90 15.35
N ALA A 169 30.89 6.75 14.50
CA ALA A 169 29.54 7.16 14.86
C ALA A 169 28.98 6.33 16.04
N ALA A 170 29.27 5.01 16.08
CA ALA A 170 28.89 4.17 17.20
C ALA A 170 29.52 4.62 18.52
N ALA A 171 30.80 4.97 18.52
CA ALA A 171 31.53 5.48 19.69
C ALA A 171 30.99 6.86 20.12
N THR A 172 30.74 7.76 19.19
CA THR A 172 30.15 9.09 19.47
C THR A 172 28.78 8.96 20.16
N TRP A 173 27.91 8.06 19.67
CA TRP A 173 26.58 7.83 20.27
C TRP A 173 26.67 7.07 21.60
N ALA A 174 27.63 6.17 21.76
CA ALA A 174 27.89 5.51 23.04
C ALA A 174 28.31 6.52 24.11
N LEU A 175 29.16 7.49 23.75
CA LEU A 175 29.55 8.59 24.61
C LEU A 175 28.37 9.50 24.95
N HIS A 176 27.58 9.88 23.93
CA HIS A 176 26.41 10.76 24.09
C HIS A 176 25.39 10.19 25.09
N TYR A 177 25.17 8.87 25.09
CA TYR A 177 24.24 8.21 26.02
C TYR A 177 24.90 7.72 27.31
N ASN A 178 26.20 7.97 27.53
CA ASN A 178 26.97 7.49 28.67
C ASN A 178 26.81 5.98 28.89
N LEU A 179 26.87 5.20 27.82
CA LEU A 179 26.71 3.75 27.92
C LEU A 179 27.91 3.12 28.64
N PRO A 180 27.68 2.21 29.62
CA PRO A 180 28.78 1.55 30.34
C PRO A 180 29.65 0.72 29.40
N GLU A 181 30.98 0.79 29.56
CA GLU A 181 31.96 0.12 28.69
C GLU A 181 31.70 -1.41 28.59
N GLU A 182 31.19 -2.01 29.66
CA GLU A 182 30.85 -3.44 29.75
C GLU A 182 29.77 -3.90 28.78
N ARG A 183 28.92 -2.97 28.32
CA ARG A 183 27.81 -3.21 27.36
C ARG A 183 28.18 -2.85 25.93
N LEU A 184 29.38 -2.28 25.71
CA LEU A 184 29.82 -1.90 24.39
C LEU A 184 30.56 -3.07 23.70
N PRO A 185 30.38 -3.25 22.37
CA PRO A 185 31.23 -4.07 21.58
C PRO A 185 32.72 -3.65 21.74
N TRP A 186 33.62 -4.57 21.85
CA TRP A 186 35.07 -4.29 22.06
C TRP A 186 35.62 -3.25 21.04
N SER A 187 35.23 -3.36 19.76
CA SER A 187 35.62 -2.43 18.70
C SER A 187 35.17 -0.99 18.95
N VAL A 188 34.01 -0.80 19.60
CA VAL A 188 33.48 0.53 19.95
C VAL A 188 34.21 1.07 21.17
N ALA A 189 34.52 0.23 22.14
CA ALA A 189 35.28 0.64 23.33
C ALA A 189 36.71 1.12 22.98
N GLU A 190 37.38 0.48 22.01
CA GLU A 190 38.66 0.97 21.50
C GLU A 190 38.54 2.30 20.77
N GLU A 191 37.55 2.44 19.87
CA GLU A 191 37.32 3.71 19.15
C GLU A 191 36.96 4.84 20.13
N LEU A 192 36.21 4.54 21.20
CA LEU A 192 35.89 5.50 22.26
C LEU A 192 37.14 6.04 22.95
N LYS A 193 38.11 5.15 23.30
CA LYS A 193 39.39 5.53 23.89
C LYS A 193 40.22 6.40 22.93
N ALA A 194 40.18 6.07 21.63
CA ALA A 194 40.83 6.86 20.60
C ALA A 194 40.23 8.26 20.47
N LEU A 195 38.90 8.40 20.49
CA LEU A 195 38.18 9.67 20.46
C LEU A 195 38.50 10.54 21.68
N GLN A 196 38.48 9.97 22.87
CA GLN A 196 38.80 10.69 24.10
C GLN A 196 40.26 11.19 24.14
N SER A 197 41.17 10.50 23.44
CA SER A 197 42.58 10.93 23.33
C SER A 197 42.79 12.00 22.25
N GLN A 198 41.91 12.12 21.24
CA GLN A 198 41.99 13.06 20.12
C GLN A 198 41.30 14.40 20.33
N GLU A 199 40.59 14.63 21.44
CA GLU A 199 39.83 15.86 21.70
C GLU A 199 40.64 17.19 21.77
N ARG A 200 41.93 17.19 21.44
CA ARG A 200 42.80 18.36 21.47
C ARG A 200 43.10 19.06 20.15
N ASP A 201 42.82 18.47 19.00
CA ASP A 201 43.23 19.10 17.74
C ASP A 201 42.35 18.67 16.56
N THR A 202 41.16 19.19 16.34
CA THR A 202 40.60 19.38 14.98
C THR A 202 39.21 19.99 15.00
N THR A 203 39.15 21.30 15.05
CA THR A 203 37.99 22.07 14.56
C THR A 203 38.45 22.91 13.36
N LYS A 204 37.73 22.83 12.26
CA LYS A 204 37.78 23.65 11.05
C LYS A 204 38.68 23.17 9.92
N GLN A 205 38.13 22.38 8.98
CA GLN A 205 38.55 22.46 7.54
C GLN A 205 37.72 21.62 6.55
N LYS A 206 36.55 21.02 6.92
CA LYS A 206 35.77 20.19 5.98
C LYS A 206 34.58 20.90 5.28
N GLY A 207 34.27 22.15 5.62
CA GLY A 207 33.04 22.84 5.17
C GLY A 207 33.11 23.44 3.77
N ALA A 208 34.19 24.09 3.39
CA ALA A 208 34.25 24.95 2.19
C ALA A 208 34.15 24.21 0.84
N ASN A 209 34.83 23.07 0.69
CA ASN A 209 34.80 22.30 -0.56
C ASN A 209 33.45 21.61 -0.86
N CYS A 210 32.63 21.35 0.15
CA CYS A 210 31.36 20.67 -0.01
C CYS A 210 30.25 21.63 -0.54
N GLU A 211 30.30 22.91 -0.17
CA GLU A 211 29.31 23.89 -0.63
C GLU A 211 29.51 24.31 -2.08
N GLU A 212 30.76 24.46 -2.50
CA GLU A 212 31.11 24.81 -3.89
C GLU A 212 30.70 23.68 -4.84
N TRP A 213 30.96 22.42 -4.45
CA TRP A 213 30.52 21.25 -5.19
C TRP A 213 28.98 21.16 -5.34
N ARG A 214 28.21 21.52 -4.30
CA ARG A 214 26.73 21.55 -4.33
C ARG A 214 26.19 22.59 -5.32
N LYS A 215 26.80 23.77 -5.39
CA LYS A 215 26.40 24.82 -6.33
C LYS A 215 26.53 24.37 -7.79
N ASP A 216 27.52 23.56 -8.09
CA ASP A 216 27.74 23.08 -9.45
C ASP A 216 26.77 21.97 -9.85
N HIS A 217 26.31 21.14 -8.88
CA HIS A 217 25.57 19.92 -9.15
C HIS A 217 24.05 20.03 -8.97
N TYR A 218 23.60 21.00 -8.17
CA TYR A 218 22.18 21.18 -7.87
C TYR A 218 21.66 22.53 -8.36
N TYR A 219 20.36 22.57 -8.63
CA TYR A 219 19.68 23.82 -8.94
C TYR A 219 19.76 24.78 -7.76
N GLN A 220 20.07 26.05 -8.02
CA GLN A 220 20.26 27.10 -6.98
C GLN A 220 19.14 28.11 -7.05
N LEU A 221 18.77 28.67 -5.90
CA LEU A 221 17.78 29.75 -5.82
C LEU A 221 18.26 30.98 -6.59
N PRO A 222 17.52 31.46 -7.60
CA PRO A 222 17.99 32.56 -8.45
C PRO A 222 17.75 33.96 -7.88
N ILE A 223 17.28 34.06 -6.63
CA ILE A 223 17.02 35.32 -5.94
C ILE A 223 17.95 35.49 -4.74
N PRO A 224 18.23 36.74 -4.29
CA PRO A 224 19.01 37.01 -3.10
C PRO A 224 18.34 36.42 -1.84
N ARG A 225 19.17 36.05 -0.84
CA ARG A 225 18.69 35.49 0.43
C ARG A 225 17.73 36.44 1.19
N GLU A 226 17.96 37.74 1.10
CA GLU A 226 17.13 38.79 1.70
C GLU A 226 15.69 38.84 1.17
N ASN A 227 15.46 38.29 -0.02
CA ASN A 227 14.13 38.16 -0.58
C ASN A 227 13.39 36.88 -0.11
N VAL A 228 13.99 36.08 0.78
CA VAL A 228 13.35 34.97 1.47
C VAL A 228 12.96 35.41 2.86
N LEU A 229 11.68 35.66 3.08
CA LEU A 229 11.12 36.22 4.30
C LEU A 229 10.51 35.10 5.14
N PHE A 230 10.90 35.02 6.42
CA PHE A 230 10.33 34.09 7.39
C PHE A 230 9.27 34.82 8.23
N LEU A 231 8.03 34.37 8.18
CA LEU A 231 6.86 35.04 8.76
C LEU A 231 6.32 34.22 9.93
N SER A 232 6.35 34.78 11.11
CA SER A 232 5.96 34.13 12.38
C SER A 232 4.77 34.82 13.08
N THR A 233 4.38 36.00 12.63
CA THR A 233 3.25 36.77 13.18
C THR A 233 2.24 37.10 12.07
N TRP A 234 0.98 37.36 12.45
CA TRP A 234 -0.05 37.76 11.51
C TRP A 234 0.25 39.09 10.81
N GLU A 235 0.83 40.05 11.51
CA GLU A 235 1.23 41.34 10.93
C GLU A 235 2.28 41.18 9.81
N GLU A 236 3.16 40.19 9.94
CA GLU A 236 4.13 39.85 8.89
C GLU A 236 3.43 39.19 7.72
N VAL A 237 2.48 38.23 7.96
CA VAL A 237 1.67 37.58 6.91
C VAL A 237 0.83 38.62 6.17
N GLN A 238 0.28 39.60 6.87
CA GLN A 238 -0.49 40.68 6.25
C GLN A 238 0.31 41.46 5.20
N LYS A 239 1.62 41.68 5.42
CA LYS A 239 2.48 42.31 4.41
C LYS A 239 2.68 41.48 3.16
N CYS A 240 2.63 40.14 3.24
CA CYS A 240 2.75 39.29 2.04
C CYS A 240 1.47 39.26 1.20
N THR A 241 0.30 39.62 1.76
CA THR A 241 -0.97 39.65 1.01
C THR A 241 -0.91 40.59 -0.19
N ASP A 242 -0.21 41.73 -0.06
CA ASP A 242 -0.04 42.70 -1.14
C ASP A 242 0.74 42.13 -2.34
N TYR A 243 1.54 41.11 -2.13
CA TYR A 243 2.29 40.44 -3.19
C TYR A 243 1.60 39.20 -3.73
N VAL A 244 0.92 38.44 -2.87
CA VAL A 244 0.35 37.12 -3.21
C VAL A 244 -1.07 37.22 -3.78
N LEU A 245 -1.90 38.14 -3.25
CA LEU A 245 -3.29 38.29 -3.64
C LEU A 245 -3.53 39.28 -4.79
N GLN A 246 -2.55 39.46 -5.68
CA GLN A 246 -2.71 40.32 -6.85
C GLN A 246 -3.39 39.54 -8.02
N PRO A 247 -4.39 40.14 -8.68
CA PRO A 247 -4.97 39.54 -9.89
C PRO A 247 -3.90 39.27 -10.97
N GLY A 248 -3.92 38.06 -11.53
CA GLY A 248 -2.93 37.66 -12.54
C GLY A 248 -1.60 37.17 -11.96
N GLN A 249 -1.45 37.14 -10.62
CA GLN A 249 -0.24 36.63 -9.96
C GLN A 249 -0.10 35.11 -10.16
N VAL A 250 1.14 34.67 -10.24
CA VAL A 250 1.50 33.25 -10.20
C VAL A 250 2.22 32.96 -8.90
N VAL A 251 1.69 32.01 -8.13
CA VAL A 251 2.17 31.65 -6.80
C VAL A 251 2.58 30.20 -6.76
N GLY A 252 3.86 29.91 -6.50
CA GLY A 252 4.36 28.57 -6.22
C GLY A 252 4.12 28.24 -4.75
N ILE A 253 3.50 27.08 -4.48
CA ILE A 253 3.11 26.67 -3.11
C ILE A 253 3.66 25.28 -2.84
N ASP A 254 4.32 25.14 -1.67
CA ASP A 254 4.78 23.86 -1.13
C ASP A 254 4.61 23.84 0.40
N MET A 255 4.74 22.68 1.03
CA MET A 255 4.53 22.54 2.47
C MET A 255 5.51 21.54 3.06
N GLU A 256 6.00 21.85 4.29
CA GLU A 256 6.89 20.97 5.01
C GLU A 256 6.32 20.56 6.36
N TRP A 257 6.54 19.33 6.74
CA TRP A 257 6.18 18.75 8.02
C TRP A 257 7.25 17.77 8.50
N ARG A 258 7.31 17.62 9.81
CA ARG A 258 8.21 16.63 10.39
C ARG A 258 7.85 15.24 9.92
N PRO A 259 8.79 14.46 9.34
CA PRO A 259 8.54 13.08 8.95
C PRO A 259 8.17 12.20 10.15
N SER A 260 7.01 11.55 10.10
CA SER A 260 6.59 10.62 11.16
C SER A 260 7.19 9.25 10.93
N PHE A 261 8.43 9.02 11.35
CA PHE A 261 9.10 7.72 11.27
C PHE A 261 8.56 6.69 12.25
N GLY A 262 7.26 6.68 12.53
CA GLY A 262 6.68 5.66 13.37
C GLY A 262 6.28 6.13 14.77
N ILE A 263 6.18 7.41 15.04
CA ILE A 263 5.62 7.94 16.28
C ILE A 263 4.13 7.59 16.35
N VAL A 264 3.70 6.99 17.47
CA VAL A 264 2.31 6.61 17.72
C VAL A 264 1.45 7.86 17.88
N GLY A 265 0.32 7.92 17.18
CA GLY A 265 -0.65 9.02 17.36
C GLY A 265 -0.25 10.36 16.73
N GLY A 266 0.95 10.48 16.18
CA GLY A 266 1.42 11.69 15.52
C GLY A 266 0.90 11.78 14.07
N LYS A 267 -0.25 12.43 13.85
CA LYS A 267 -0.56 12.95 12.51
C LYS A 267 0.50 13.98 12.18
N SER A 268 1.14 13.88 11.02
CA SER A 268 2.12 14.87 10.57
C SER A 268 1.44 16.25 10.52
N ARG A 269 1.89 17.18 11.35
CA ARG A 269 1.38 18.54 11.37
C ARG A 269 2.21 19.37 10.40
N VAL A 270 1.57 20.10 9.47
CA VAL A 270 2.27 21.04 8.60
C VAL A 270 2.93 22.11 9.49
N SER A 271 4.25 22.20 9.40
CA SER A 271 5.07 23.09 10.22
C SER A 271 5.44 24.37 9.50
N LEU A 272 5.48 24.32 8.16
CA LEU A 272 5.86 25.43 7.31
C LEU A 272 5.03 25.40 6.03
N VAL A 273 4.55 26.56 5.58
CA VAL A 273 3.95 26.77 4.25
C VAL A 273 4.83 27.73 3.48
N GLN A 274 5.26 27.33 2.29
CA GLN A 274 6.06 28.16 1.41
C GLN A 274 5.19 28.75 0.30
N MET A 275 5.33 30.05 0.07
CA MET A 275 4.70 30.74 -1.05
C MET A 275 5.76 31.54 -1.79
N ALA A 276 5.95 31.24 -3.08
CA ALA A 276 6.88 31.94 -3.94
C ALA A 276 6.12 32.78 -4.97
N VAL A 277 6.52 34.02 -5.11
CA VAL A 277 6.15 34.91 -6.23
C VAL A 277 7.42 35.34 -6.95
N ARG A 278 7.28 35.96 -8.10
CA ARG A 278 8.46 36.40 -8.87
C ARG A 278 9.33 37.38 -8.06
N GLY A 279 10.55 36.95 -7.73
CA GLY A 279 11.53 37.74 -6.99
C GLY A 279 11.46 37.64 -5.47
N GLN A 280 10.46 36.97 -4.88
CA GLN A 280 10.32 36.84 -3.42
C GLN A 280 9.76 35.48 -3.00
N VAL A 281 10.14 35.01 -1.80
CA VAL A 281 9.58 33.83 -1.16
C VAL A 281 9.17 34.15 0.27
N PHE A 282 7.99 33.67 0.66
CA PHE A 282 7.43 33.80 2.00
C PHE A 282 7.34 32.41 2.63
N LEU A 283 7.94 32.28 3.82
CA LEU A 283 7.94 31.05 4.61
C LEU A 283 7.08 31.31 5.87
N LEU A 284 5.86 30.76 5.89
CA LEU A 284 4.91 30.93 6.97
C LEU A 284 5.14 29.89 8.06
N ASP A 285 5.50 30.31 9.26
CA ASP A 285 5.66 29.44 10.42
C ASP A 285 4.31 29.02 11.01
N MET A 286 3.77 27.90 10.53
CA MET A 286 2.46 27.39 10.96
C MET A 286 2.43 27.00 12.45
N LEU A 287 3.58 26.69 13.06
CA LEU A 287 3.65 26.35 14.47
C LEU A 287 3.43 27.58 15.36
N GLN A 288 3.96 28.75 14.97
CA GLN A 288 3.76 29.98 15.68
C GLN A 288 2.40 30.62 15.38
N LEU A 289 2.01 30.67 14.10
CA LEU A 289 0.76 31.29 13.65
C LEU A 289 -0.49 30.61 14.18
N LEU A 290 -0.45 29.28 14.41
CA LEU A 290 -1.60 28.51 14.95
C LEU A 290 -1.57 28.35 16.48
N ASN A 291 -0.55 28.86 17.18
CA ASN A 291 -0.46 28.81 18.64
C ASN A 291 -0.90 30.11 19.34
N GLN A 292 -1.20 31.17 18.59
CA GLN A 292 -1.64 32.44 19.13
C GLN A 292 -3.17 32.46 19.27
N ASP A 293 -3.70 33.22 20.23
CA ASP A 293 -5.11 33.24 20.67
C ASP A 293 -6.14 33.35 19.52
N GLY A 294 -6.57 32.27 18.96
CA GLY A 294 -7.71 32.02 18.04
C GLY A 294 -8.05 33.05 16.95
N LYS A 295 -7.71 34.32 17.12
CA LYS A 295 -7.95 35.41 16.16
C LYS A 295 -7.07 35.31 14.93
N ASP A 296 -5.84 34.88 15.09
CA ASP A 296 -4.87 34.77 14.00
C ASP A 296 -5.22 33.55 13.14
N GLU A 297 -5.82 32.49 13.73
CA GLU A 297 -6.31 31.32 13.01
C GLU A 297 -7.43 31.66 12.02
N GLU A 298 -8.42 32.49 12.44
CA GLU A 298 -9.51 32.91 11.55
C GLU A 298 -9.00 33.83 10.42
N ALA A 299 -8.07 34.73 10.73
CA ALA A 299 -7.47 35.60 9.74
C ALA A 299 -6.63 34.82 8.71
N LEU A 300 -5.83 33.87 9.19
CA LEU A 300 -5.04 32.99 8.35
C LEU A 300 -5.94 32.07 7.46
N LEU A 301 -7.04 31.56 8.02
CA LEU A 301 -8.04 30.82 7.26
C LEU A 301 -8.65 31.66 6.15
N SER A 302 -9.05 32.90 6.46
CA SER A 302 -9.60 33.84 5.48
C SER A 302 -8.62 34.15 4.35
N PHE A 303 -7.33 34.32 4.71
CA PHE A 303 -6.26 34.52 3.74
C PHE A 303 -6.14 33.33 2.78
N PHE A 304 -6.05 32.09 3.29
CA PHE A 304 -5.96 30.90 2.45
C PHE A 304 -7.24 30.68 1.62
N GLN A 305 -8.43 30.93 2.19
CA GLN A 305 -9.67 30.85 1.44
C GLN A 305 -9.69 31.82 0.26
N THR A 306 -9.27 33.07 0.49
CA THR A 306 -9.17 34.09 -0.58
C THR A 306 -8.17 33.66 -1.65
N LEU A 307 -6.97 33.22 -1.26
CA LEU A 307 -5.95 32.76 -2.18
C LEU A 307 -6.44 31.57 -3.04
N PHE A 308 -7.00 30.54 -2.42
CA PHE A 308 -7.35 29.31 -3.12
C PHE A 308 -8.65 29.45 -3.94
N ALA A 309 -9.58 30.30 -3.55
CA ALA A 309 -10.84 30.52 -4.26
C ALA A 309 -10.71 31.47 -5.46
N ASP A 310 -9.72 32.35 -5.48
CA ASP A 310 -9.58 33.35 -6.54
C ASP A 310 -9.08 32.70 -7.85
N PRO A 311 -9.89 32.64 -8.92
CA PRO A 311 -9.48 32.06 -10.20
C PRO A 311 -8.49 32.93 -10.97
N THR A 312 -8.33 34.20 -10.63
CA THR A 312 -7.40 35.13 -11.32
C THR A 312 -5.95 34.90 -10.90
N ILE A 313 -5.73 34.27 -9.73
CA ILE A 313 -4.41 33.93 -9.24
C ILE A 313 -4.07 32.48 -9.64
N THR A 314 -2.93 32.28 -10.30
CA THR A 314 -2.48 30.94 -10.66
C THR A 314 -1.71 30.31 -9.51
N LYS A 315 -2.21 29.22 -8.93
CA LYS A 315 -1.53 28.43 -7.89
C LYS A 315 -0.77 27.28 -8.53
N LEU A 316 0.52 27.20 -8.32
CA LEU A 316 1.38 26.12 -8.75
C LEU A 316 1.74 25.24 -7.56
N GLY A 317 1.66 23.92 -7.74
CA GLY A 317 2.13 22.96 -6.75
C GLY A 317 2.57 21.67 -7.41
N TYR A 318 3.21 20.77 -6.66
CA TYR A 318 3.57 19.44 -7.12
C TYR A 318 2.84 18.37 -6.29
N GLY A 319 1.58 18.10 -6.62
CA GLY A 319 0.67 17.29 -5.84
C GLY A 319 -0.07 18.09 -4.75
N ILE A 320 -0.34 19.35 -4.99
CA ILE A 320 -0.90 20.34 -4.04
C ILE A 320 -2.15 19.85 -3.29
N ALA A 321 -2.98 18.99 -3.88
CA ALA A 321 -4.15 18.43 -3.19
C ALA A 321 -3.74 17.56 -1.98
N GLY A 322 -2.58 16.88 -2.06
CA GLY A 322 -2.01 16.11 -0.95
C GLY A 322 -1.56 17.02 0.19
N ASP A 323 -0.93 18.13 -0.14
CA ASP A 323 -0.41 19.11 0.84
C ASP A 323 -1.56 19.81 1.57
N LEU A 324 -2.59 20.24 0.86
CA LEU A 324 -3.81 20.80 1.45
C LEU A 324 -4.56 19.80 2.34
N HIS A 325 -4.56 18.54 1.96
CA HIS A 325 -5.11 17.48 2.81
C HIS A 325 -4.34 17.33 4.13
N ASN A 326 -3.00 17.39 4.09
CA ASN A 326 -2.16 17.39 5.29
C ASN A 326 -2.36 18.66 6.13
N LEU A 327 -2.50 19.82 5.50
CA LEU A 327 -2.84 21.07 6.18
C LEU A 327 -4.18 20.96 6.91
N GLY A 328 -5.21 20.41 6.27
CA GLY A 328 -6.52 20.14 6.87
C GLY A 328 -6.50 19.13 8.01
N HIS A 329 -5.49 18.25 8.08
CA HIS A 329 -5.28 17.37 9.23
C HIS A 329 -4.56 18.09 10.39
N SER A 330 -3.79 19.12 10.09
CA SER A 330 -3.04 19.91 11.09
C SER A 330 -3.95 20.83 11.89
N CYS A 331 -4.96 21.41 11.23
CA CYS A 331 -5.96 22.26 11.84
C CYS A 331 -7.33 22.00 11.21
N THR A 332 -8.35 21.79 12.04
CA THR A 332 -9.70 21.45 11.59
C THR A 332 -10.35 22.58 10.78
N ALA A 333 -9.97 23.82 11.00
CA ALA A 333 -10.44 24.97 10.24
C ALA A 333 -10.08 24.87 8.75
N PHE A 334 -8.95 24.27 8.41
CA PHE A 334 -8.46 24.12 7.04
C PHE A 334 -8.97 22.88 6.30
N LYS A 335 -9.83 22.08 6.91
CA LYS A 335 -10.24 20.75 6.42
C LYS A 335 -10.88 20.71 5.03
N ASN A 336 -11.43 21.82 4.55
CA ASN A 336 -12.15 21.88 3.28
C ASN A 336 -11.52 22.86 2.27
N LEU A 337 -10.28 23.29 2.48
CA LEU A 337 -9.60 24.22 1.56
C LEU A 337 -9.41 23.61 0.16
N ASP A 338 -9.18 22.31 0.07
CA ASP A 338 -9.03 21.58 -1.19
C ASP A 338 -10.29 21.62 -2.07
N MET A 339 -11.47 21.77 -1.46
CA MET A 339 -12.75 21.87 -2.17
C MET A 339 -12.97 23.23 -2.84
N GLN A 340 -12.26 24.26 -2.40
CA GLN A 340 -12.37 25.64 -2.89
C GLN A 340 -11.29 25.99 -3.92
N LEU A 341 -10.43 25.04 -4.27
CA LEU A 341 -9.25 25.24 -5.09
C LEU A 341 -9.63 25.60 -6.55
N CYS A 342 -9.41 26.86 -6.93
CA CYS A 342 -9.60 27.41 -8.27
C CYS A 342 -8.27 27.91 -8.84
N GLY A 343 -8.15 28.02 -10.17
CA GLY A 343 -6.94 28.62 -10.78
C GLY A 343 -5.64 27.86 -10.49
N THR A 344 -5.68 26.52 -10.44
CA THR A 344 -4.53 25.68 -10.03
C THR A 344 -3.95 24.92 -11.20
N VAL A 345 -2.62 24.91 -11.28
CA VAL A 345 -1.84 24.04 -12.16
C VAL A 345 -1.00 23.09 -11.32
N ASP A 346 -1.36 21.79 -11.32
CA ASP A 346 -0.59 20.77 -10.62
C ASP A 346 0.51 20.22 -11.52
N LEU A 347 1.76 20.61 -11.25
CA LEU A 347 2.94 20.19 -12.00
C LEU A 347 3.21 18.68 -11.92
N LEU A 348 2.67 17.97 -10.93
CA LEU A 348 2.71 16.50 -10.90
C LEU A 348 1.91 15.90 -12.06
N THR A 349 0.78 16.51 -12.41
CA THR A 349 -0.03 16.09 -13.56
C THR A 349 0.66 16.39 -14.87
N VAL A 350 1.31 17.56 -14.98
CA VAL A 350 2.13 17.94 -16.13
C VAL A 350 3.31 16.98 -16.28
N HIS A 351 4.03 16.68 -15.20
CA HIS A 351 5.18 15.76 -15.18
C HIS A 351 4.83 14.35 -15.69
N LYS A 352 3.62 13.85 -15.37
CA LYS A 352 3.16 12.53 -15.85
C LYS A 352 2.94 12.48 -17.36
N GLN A 353 2.77 13.61 -18.01
CA GLN A 353 2.53 13.71 -19.47
C GLN A 353 3.81 14.04 -20.25
N LEU A 354 4.88 14.45 -19.57
CA LEU A 354 6.18 14.61 -20.22
C LEU A 354 6.65 13.26 -20.79
N PRO A 355 7.23 13.25 -22.02
CA PRO A 355 7.80 12.04 -22.60
C PRO A 355 8.82 11.43 -21.64
N LYS A 356 8.71 10.14 -21.41
CA LYS A 356 9.72 9.44 -20.59
C LYS A 356 11.05 9.55 -21.30
N TYR A 357 12.07 10.04 -20.59
CA TYR A 357 13.43 10.14 -21.07
C TYR A 357 13.94 8.72 -21.42
N SER A 358 13.74 8.28 -22.64
CA SER A 358 14.37 7.10 -23.21
C SER A 358 15.72 7.54 -23.75
N GLY A 359 16.80 7.06 -23.16
CA GLY A 359 18.19 7.40 -23.54
C GLY A 359 18.63 6.91 -24.93
N GLU A 360 17.71 6.78 -25.88
CA GLU A 360 18.00 6.46 -27.28
C GLU A 360 17.61 7.66 -28.15
N MET A 361 18.57 8.57 -28.37
CA MET A 361 18.49 9.57 -29.43
C MET A 361 18.61 8.86 -30.78
N GLU A 362 17.49 8.75 -31.49
CA GLU A 362 17.50 8.48 -32.91
C GLU A 362 18.27 9.62 -33.66
N LYS A 363 19.20 9.18 -34.47
CA LYS A 363 20.00 10.04 -35.40
C LYS A 363 19.06 10.75 -36.35
N GLY A 364 18.82 12.04 -36.16
CA GLY A 364 18.15 12.79 -37.26
C GLY A 364 17.49 14.12 -36.92
N CYS A 365 17.82 14.83 -35.83
CA CYS A 365 17.38 16.22 -35.69
C CYS A 365 18.54 17.12 -35.22
N GLN A 366 18.79 18.18 -36.01
CA GLN A 366 19.89 19.11 -35.81
C GLN A 366 19.62 20.05 -34.62
N LYS A 367 20.61 20.11 -33.74
CA LYS A 367 21.01 21.24 -32.86
C LYS A 367 19.95 21.90 -31.98
N VAL A 368 19.84 21.43 -30.75
CA VAL A 368 19.76 22.32 -29.58
C VAL A 368 20.84 21.87 -28.59
N ASN A 369 21.62 22.82 -28.08
CA ASN A 369 22.75 22.62 -27.17
C ASN A 369 22.28 22.04 -25.80
N ALA A 370 21.89 20.77 -25.76
CA ALA A 370 21.79 20.00 -24.54
C ALA A 370 23.08 19.19 -24.42
N LEU A 371 23.92 19.55 -23.47
CA LEU A 371 25.10 18.78 -23.10
C LEU A 371 24.73 17.31 -22.89
N PRO A 372 25.47 16.36 -23.48
CA PRO A 372 25.20 14.94 -23.31
C PRO A 372 25.58 14.53 -21.87
N LEU A 373 24.62 14.40 -21.00
CA LEU A 373 24.76 13.70 -19.72
C LEU A 373 24.92 12.20 -19.99
N LYS A 374 26.05 11.81 -20.53
CA LYS A 374 26.50 10.42 -20.59
C LYS A 374 26.77 9.93 -19.17
N ASN A 375 26.01 8.94 -18.73
CA ASN A 375 26.37 7.83 -17.84
C ASN A 375 27.34 8.06 -16.66
N GLU A 376 27.62 9.28 -16.22
CA GLU A 376 28.46 9.52 -15.04
C GLU A 376 27.71 9.23 -13.71
N ALA A 377 26.38 9.38 -13.69
CA ALA A 377 25.59 9.05 -12.52
C ALA A 377 25.56 7.54 -12.19
N ALA A 378 25.65 6.68 -13.21
CA ALA A 378 25.71 5.23 -13.02
C ALA A 378 27.07 4.75 -12.48
N GLN A 379 28.15 5.51 -12.68
CA GLN A 379 29.47 5.19 -12.16
C GLN A 379 29.70 5.66 -10.73
N CYS A 380 28.90 6.62 -10.23
CA CYS A 380 29.03 7.19 -8.87
C CYS A 380 28.07 6.60 -7.83
N GLY A 381 27.24 5.60 -8.17
CA GLY A 381 26.32 4.96 -7.19
C GLY A 381 25.23 5.87 -6.65
N ARG A 382 24.87 6.96 -7.34
CA ARG A 382 23.79 7.87 -6.89
C ARG A 382 22.42 7.29 -7.15
N PRO A 383 21.46 7.44 -6.21
CA PRO A 383 20.08 7.06 -6.45
C PRO A 383 19.49 7.89 -7.59
N LEU A 384 18.69 7.25 -8.47
CA LEU A 384 17.95 7.92 -9.54
C LEU A 384 17.02 8.98 -8.96
N GLU A 385 17.08 10.20 -9.49
CA GLU A 385 16.19 11.31 -9.13
C GLU A 385 14.72 10.92 -9.32
N LYS A 386 13.85 11.46 -8.45
CA LYS A 386 12.40 11.17 -8.44
C LYS A 386 11.61 12.42 -8.07
N GLY A 387 10.31 12.40 -8.38
CA GLY A 387 9.40 13.46 -7.97
C GLY A 387 9.75 14.83 -8.55
N LEU A 388 9.60 15.88 -7.74
CA LEU A 388 9.87 17.26 -8.16
C LEU A 388 11.33 17.46 -8.61
N SER A 389 12.30 16.85 -7.95
CA SER A 389 13.72 16.92 -8.33
C SER A 389 13.98 16.43 -9.75
N LEU A 390 13.32 15.35 -10.18
CA LEU A 390 13.41 14.83 -11.54
C LEU A 390 12.77 15.81 -12.55
N LEU A 391 11.63 16.41 -12.21
CA LEU A 391 10.98 17.42 -13.06
C LEU A 391 11.90 18.65 -13.25
N VAL A 392 12.47 19.17 -12.17
CA VAL A 392 13.40 20.30 -12.18
C VAL A 392 14.64 19.94 -13.01
N GLN A 393 15.22 18.76 -12.84
CA GLN A 393 16.34 18.29 -13.64
C GLN A 393 15.99 18.23 -15.14
N HIS A 394 14.79 17.74 -15.47
CA HIS A 394 14.33 17.60 -16.85
C HIS A 394 14.11 18.96 -17.52
N VAL A 395 13.54 19.93 -16.81
CA VAL A 395 13.14 21.23 -17.36
C VAL A 395 14.24 22.29 -17.21
N LEU A 396 14.95 22.32 -16.07
CA LEU A 396 15.94 23.35 -15.73
C LEU A 396 17.39 22.85 -15.79
N GLY A 397 17.61 21.54 -16.05
CA GLY A 397 18.92 20.93 -16.29
C GLY A 397 19.68 20.44 -15.06
N LYS A 398 19.34 20.87 -13.84
CA LYS A 398 19.97 20.44 -12.59
C LYS A 398 18.90 19.96 -11.60
N PRO A 399 19.15 18.87 -10.84
CA PRO A 399 18.21 18.38 -9.82
C PRO A 399 18.19 19.26 -8.58
N LEU A 400 17.18 19.09 -7.71
CA LEU A 400 17.12 19.69 -6.39
C LEU A 400 17.96 18.92 -5.39
N ASP A 401 18.61 19.62 -4.45
CA ASP A 401 19.26 18.98 -3.30
C ASP A 401 18.19 18.55 -2.27
N LYS A 402 17.96 17.24 -2.12
CA LYS A 402 16.94 16.64 -1.25
C LYS A 402 17.43 16.32 0.17
N THR A 403 18.62 16.79 0.56
CA THR A 403 19.22 16.44 1.86
C THR A 403 18.43 16.94 3.06
N GLU A 404 17.69 18.05 2.93
CA GLU A 404 16.87 18.62 3.99
C GLU A 404 15.39 18.18 3.96
N GLN A 405 14.96 17.43 2.94
CA GLN A 405 13.57 16.96 2.81
C GLN A 405 13.08 16.18 4.04
N LEU A 406 13.96 15.42 4.67
CA LEU A 406 13.63 14.58 5.83
C LEU A 406 14.10 15.24 7.14
N SER A 407 14.35 16.56 7.17
CA SER A 407 14.80 17.23 8.38
C SER A 407 13.68 17.46 9.41
N ASN A 408 14.04 17.86 10.61
CA ASN A 408 13.07 18.16 11.67
C ASN A 408 12.46 19.55 11.48
N TRP A 409 11.37 19.64 10.75
CA TRP A 409 10.67 20.87 10.44
C TRP A 409 9.92 21.51 11.62
N GLU A 410 9.82 20.82 12.77
CA GLU A 410 9.24 21.37 14.00
C GLU A 410 10.26 22.09 14.88
N LYS A 411 11.56 21.92 14.62
CA LYS A 411 12.62 22.60 15.38
C LYS A 411 12.67 24.09 15.06
N ARG A 412 12.86 24.93 16.08
CA ARG A 412 13.02 26.38 15.92
C ARG A 412 14.27 26.86 16.69
N PRO A 413 15.01 27.82 16.15
CA PRO A 413 14.91 28.38 14.81
C PRO A 413 15.28 27.32 13.73
N LEU A 414 14.74 27.49 12.50
CA LEU A 414 15.21 26.73 11.35
C LEU A 414 16.64 27.17 11.02
N HIS A 415 17.49 26.20 10.65
CA HIS A 415 18.83 26.55 10.19
C HIS A 415 18.81 26.98 8.70
N GLU A 416 19.86 27.67 8.28
CA GLU A 416 19.93 28.34 6.98
C GLU A 416 19.67 27.38 5.80
N ARG A 417 20.14 26.14 5.86
CA ARG A 417 19.91 25.14 4.81
C ARG A 417 18.46 24.73 4.67
N GLN A 418 17.72 24.64 5.80
CA GLN A 418 16.28 24.39 5.75
C GLN A 418 15.53 25.55 5.10
N ILE A 419 15.90 26.79 5.46
CA ILE A 419 15.30 28.00 4.87
C ILE A 419 15.50 28.05 3.37
N LEU A 420 16.74 27.80 2.91
CA LEU A 420 17.06 27.78 1.47
C LEU A 420 16.38 26.64 0.74
N TYR A 421 16.33 25.46 1.36
CA TYR A 421 15.64 24.29 0.79
C TYR A 421 14.14 24.58 0.60
N ALA A 422 13.46 25.05 1.64
CA ALA A 422 12.03 25.36 1.58
C ALA A 422 11.71 26.47 0.56
N ALA A 423 12.56 27.50 0.47
CA ALA A 423 12.42 28.54 -0.52
C ALA A 423 12.59 28.02 -1.95
N LEU A 424 13.54 27.12 -2.13
CA LEU A 424 13.86 26.55 -3.43
C LEU A 424 12.73 25.64 -3.97
N ASP A 425 12.15 24.79 -3.12
CA ASP A 425 11.07 23.88 -3.50
C ASP A 425 9.82 24.63 -3.97
N ALA A 426 9.48 25.79 -3.38
CA ALA A 426 8.40 26.64 -3.84
C ALA A 426 8.79 27.50 -5.08
N TYR A 427 9.99 28.06 -5.11
CA TYR A 427 10.40 28.93 -6.19
C TYR A 427 10.65 28.21 -7.50
N CYS A 428 11.20 26.99 -7.47
CA CYS A 428 11.44 26.20 -8.68
C CYS A 428 10.15 25.88 -9.46
N LEU A 429 8.97 25.89 -8.80
CA LEU A 429 7.69 25.71 -9.46
C LEU A 429 7.41 26.85 -10.45
N LEU A 430 7.77 28.10 -10.10
CA LEU A 430 7.63 29.25 -10.99
C LEU A 430 8.54 29.15 -12.21
N GLU A 431 9.80 28.77 -11.98
CA GLU A 431 10.80 28.64 -13.06
C GLU A 431 10.42 27.49 -14.03
N VAL A 432 10.01 26.33 -13.47
CA VAL A 432 9.53 25.20 -14.26
C VAL A 432 8.31 25.60 -15.08
N PHE A 433 7.33 26.25 -14.47
CA PHE A 433 6.11 26.68 -15.15
C PHE A 433 6.41 27.67 -16.26
N THR A 434 7.25 28.68 -15.98
CA THR A 434 7.65 29.68 -16.97
C THR A 434 8.39 29.04 -18.16
N LYS A 435 9.31 28.11 -17.87
CA LYS A 435 10.06 27.39 -18.92
C LYS A 435 9.14 26.52 -19.77
N LEU A 436 8.23 25.80 -19.16
CA LEU A 436 7.26 24.98 -19.86
C LEU A 436 6.29 25.83 -20.71
N GLN A 437 5.86 27.00 -20.23
CA GLN A 437 5.00 27.90 -21.02
C GLN A 437 5.70 28.44 -22.27
N ASN A 438 7.00 28.76 -22.16
CA ASN A 438 7.73 29.31 -23.28
C ASN A 438 8.08 28.28 -24.33
N ASP A 439 8.33 27.03 -23.93
CA ASP A 439 8.92 26.01 -24.78
C ASP A 439 8.03 24.74 -24.86
N LEU A 440 6.70 24.89 -24.83
CA LEU A 440 5.72 23.78 -24.82
C LEU A 440 5.99 22.72 -25.91
N ALA A 441 6.34 23.17 -27.10
CA ALA A 441 6.59 22.30 -28.26
C ALA A 441 7.84 21.42 -28.04
N ASP A 442 8.87 21.96 -27.39
CA ASP A 442 10.14 21.25 -27.15
C ASP A 442 9.93 20.11 -26.10
N PHE A 443 8.95 20.28 -25.23
CA PHE A 443 8.55 19.27 -24.25
C PHE A 443 7.45 18.33 -24.73
N GLY A 444 6.95 18.49 -25.98
CA GLY A 444 5.89 17.67 -26.53
C GLY A 444 4.55 17.80 -25.79
N LEU A 445 4.31 18.95 -25.17
CA LEU A 445 3.10 19.22 -24.40
C LEU A 445 2.07 20.01 -25.25
N SER A 446 0.79 19.71 -25.07
CA SER A 446 -0.28 20.51 -25.67
C SER A 446 -0.53 21.78 -24.84
N PRO A 447 -0.92 22.92 -25.48
CA PRO A 447 -1.19 24.17 -24.77
C PRO A 447 -2.24 24.04 -23.64
N ASP A 448 -3.22 23.15 -23.80
CA ASP A 448 -4.31 22.93 -22.86
C ASP A 448 -3.85 22.37 -21.51
N ILE A 449 -2.66 21.81 -21.43
CA ILE A 449 -2.15 21.16 -20.21
C ILE A 449 -1.81 22.15 -19.10
N LEU A 450 -1.42 23.37 -19.49
CA LEU A 450 -1.11 24.48 -18.58
C LEU A 450 -2.31 25.42 -18.40
N THR A 451 -3.43 25.17 -19.09
CA THR A 451 -4.64 25.95 -18.92
C THR A 451 -5.35 25.58 -17.63
N LEU A 452 -5.77 26.61 -16.92
CA LEU A 452 -6.56 26.52 -15.70
C LEU A 452 -7.84 25.71 -15.99
N GLN A 453 -7.97 24.50 -15.46
CA GLN A 453 -9.24 23.77 -15.57
C GLN A 453 -10.28 24.42 -14.66
N PRO A 454 -11.38 25.01 -15.19
CA PRO A 454 -12.48 25.42 -14.36
C PRO A 454 -13.10 24.15 -13.77
N LYS A 455 -12.99 23.94 -12.46
CA LYS A 455 -13.85 22.96 -11.78
C LYS A 455 -15.28 23.38 -12.07
N LYS A 456 -16.07 22.49 -12.68
CA LYS A 456 -17.52 22.66 -12.80
C LYS A 456 -18.06 22.99 -11.42
N ALA A 457 -18.66 24.17 -11.29
CA ALA A 457 -19.30 24.62 -10.07
C ALA A 457 -20.24 23.54 -9.56
N CYS A 458 -19.93 22.97 -8.41
CA CYS A 458 -20.74 21.99 -7.73
C CYS A 458 -21.82 22.74 -6.93
N THR A 459 -22.83 23.29 -7.65
CA THR A 459 -24.11 23.65 -7.08
C THR A 459 -25.11 22.60 -7.53
N GLU A 460 -25.23 21.52 -6.74
CA GLU A 460 -26.51 20.85 -6.57
C GLU A 460 -26.49 19.97 -5.33
N VAL A 461 -27.29 20.37 -4.38
CA VAL A 461 -27.72 19.63 -3.21
C VAL A 461 -28.24 18.26 -3.64
N ARG A 462 -27.63 17.20 -3.22
CA ARG A 462 -28.04 15.81 -3.46
C ARG A 462 -29.34 15.52 -2.69
N ALA A 463 -30.48 15.84 -3.29
CA ALA A 463 -31.75 15.25 -2.90
C ALA A 463 -31.81 13.80 -3.44
N LYS A 464 -32.09 12.87 -2.54
CA LYS A 464 -32.36 11.46 -2.86
C LYS A 464 -33.51 11.36 -3.86
N LYS A 465 -33.28 10.75 -5.05
CA LYS A 465 -34.34 10.28 -5.93
C LYS A 465 -34.22 8.77 -6.15
N LEU A 466 -35.34 8.10 -5.89
CA LEU A 466 -35.66 6.73 -6.29
C LEU A 466 -35.71 6.59 -7.83
N PRO A 467 -35.56 5.39 -8.35
CA PRO A 467 -35.44 5.13 -9.78
C PRO A 467 -36.83 4.99 -10.43
N SER A 468 -37.02 5.63 -11.59
CA SER A 468 -38.09 5.28 -12.51
C SER A 468 -37.50 4.86 -13.86
N LYS A 469 -38.02 3.73 -14.36
CA LYS A 469 -37.78 3.11 -15.67
C LYS A 469 -38.37 3.95 -16.80
N GLN A 470 -37.69 4.03 -17.94
CA GLN A 470 -38.20 3.71 -19.30
C GLN A 470 -37.24 4.19 -20.39
N ARG A 471 -36.73 3.25 -21.16
CA ARG A 471 -36.84 2.89 -22.58
C ARG A 471 -36.95 4.09 -23.56
N MET A 472 -36.14 4.18 -24.57
CA MET A 472 -35.56 3.50 -25.72
C MET A 472 -35.09 4.53 -26.79
N PRO A 473 -34.43 4.09 -27.87
CA PRO A 473 -33.44 4.86 -28.64
C PRO A 473 -34.06 5.35 -29.96
N PRO A 474 -33.38 5.67 -31.05
CA PRO A 474 -32.01 5.73 -31.49
C PRO A 474 -31.65 6.94 -32.39
N THR A 475 -30.49 7.03 -32.92
CA THR A 475 -30.04 7.11 -34.30
C THR A 475 -28.77 7.96 -34.49
N CYS A 476 -27.89 7.32 -35.16
CA CYS A 476 -26.81 7.73 -36.06
C CYS A 476 -26.56 9.21 -36.33
N ASN A 477 -25.34 9.67 -36.21
CA ASN A 477 -24.47 9.93 -37.36
C ASN A 477 -23.04 10.32 -36.92
N GLU A 478 -22.14 9.57 -37.43
CA GLU A 478 -20.88 9.86 -38.09
C GLU A 478 -20.28 11.26 -37.95
N MET A 479 -19.07 11.35 -37.47
CA MET A 479 -17.89 11.63 -38.27
C MET A 479 -16.63 11.71 -37.40
N SER A 480 -15.74 10.76 -37.70
CA SER A 480 -14.30 10.85 -37.94
C SER A 480 -13.52 11.86 -37.09
N THR A 481 -12.46 11.48 -36.42
CA THR A 481 -11.19 11.06 -37.01
C THR A 481 -10.09 10.85 -36.00
N ALA A 482 -9.14 10.13 -36.48
CA ALA A 482 -7.76 10.02 -36.08
C ALA A 482 -7.45 9.03 -34.97
N SER A 483 -7.46 7.79 -35.40
CA SER A 483 -6.66 6.72 -34.83
C SER A 483 -5.18 7.06 -34.86
N VAL A 484 -4.56 7.21 -33.70
CA VAL A 484 -3.13 6.97 -33.57
C VAL A 484 -2.94 5.46 -33.59
N LYS A 485 -2.38 4.98 -34.67
CA LYS A 485 -1.97 3.59 -34.87
C LYS A 485 -0.86 3.27 -33.88
N GLU A 486 -1.19 2.60 -32.77
CA GLU A 486 -0.24 1.72 -32.13
C GLU A 486 -0.09 0.50 -33.03
N ASN A 487 1.10 0.30 -33.55
CA ASN A 487 1.46 -0.93 -34.22
C ASN A 487 1.26 -2.09 -33.24
N PRO A 488 0.36 -3.04 -33.51
CA PRO A 488 0.37 -4.28 -32.80
C PRO A 488 1.57 -5.07 -33.33
N ARG A 489 2.63 -5.16 -32.54
CA ARG A 489 3.47 -6.35 -32.63
C ARG A 489 2.51 -7.49 -32.37
N SER A 490 2.25 -8.33 -33.35
CA SER A 490 1.53 -9.57 -33.25
C SER A 490 2.33 -10.48 -32.29
N SER A 491 2.12 -10.29 -30.98
CA SER A 491 2.56 -11.27 -30.02
C SER A 491 1.63 -12.46 -30.22
N ALA A 492 2.19 -13.60 -30.59
CA ALA A 492 1.46 -14.87 -30.63
C ALA A 492 0.71 -15.03 -29.30
N SER A 493 -0.55 -15.45 -29.37
CA SER A 493 -1.35 -15.72 -28.19
C SER A 493 -0.67 -16.80 -27.34
N ILE A 494 -0.63 -16.58 -26.01
CA ILE A 494 0.01 -17.50 -25.07
C ILE A 494 -1.07 -18.39 -24.46
N SER A 495 -0.86 -19.72 -24.49
CA SER A 495 -1.72 -20.64 -23.76
C SER A 495 -1.61 -20.41 -22.24
N VAL A 496 -2.72 -20.53 -21.53
CA VAL A 496 -2.72 -20.42 -20.06
C VAL A 496 -1.74 -21.40 -19.38
N TRP A 497 -1.46 -22.52 -19.99
CA TRP A 497 -0.52 -23.55 -19.51
C TRP A 497 0.94 -23.14 -19.61
N ASP A 498 1.27 -22.30 -20.57
CA ASP A 498 2.61 -21.76 -20.79
C ASP A 498 2.85 -20.46 -19.99
N PHE A 499 1.77 -19.84 -19.53
CA PHE A 499 1.86 -18.59 -18.76
C PHE A 499 2.07 -18.88 -17.28
N ARG A 500 3.32 -18.65 -16.81
CA ARG A 500 3.75 -18.90 -15.43
C ARG A 500 4.07 -17.61 -14.72
N VAL A 501 3.52 -17.39 -13.54
CA VAL A 501 3.74 -16.14 -12.78
C VAL A 501 4.17 -16.41 -11.34
N VAL A 502 4.82 -15.40 -10.75
CA VAL A 502 5.01 -15.31 -9.30
C VAL A 502 4.36 -14.01 -8.82
N CYS A 503 3.42 -14.13 -7.89
CA CYS A 503 2.74 -13.00 -7.26
C CYS A 503 3.44 -12.62 -5.97
N ASP A 504 3.66 -11.33 -5.82
CA ASP A 504 4.15 -10.74 -4.59
C ASP A 504 3.15 -10.95 -3.42
N ASN A 505 3.64 -10.84 -2.20
CA ASN A 505 2.86 -11.11 -0.98
C ASN A 505 1.59 -10.24 -0.85
N MET A 506 1.57 -9.04 -1.44
CA MET A 506 0.40 -8.16 -1.44
C MET A 506 -0.70 -8.57 -2.44
N LEU A 507 -0.40 -9.46 -3.40
CA LEU A 507 -1.28 -9.82 -4.51
C LEU A 507 -1.94 -11.20 -4.36
N GLN A 508 -2.20 -11.63 -3.11
CA GLN A 508 -2.80 -12.93 -2.79
C GLN A 508 -4.17 -13.15 -3.47
N GLY A 509 -4.99 -12.10 -3.52
CA GLY A 509 -6.30 -12.12 -4.20
C GLY A 509 -6.17 -12.36 -5.69
N LEU A 510 -5.30 -11.60 -6.36
CA LEU A 510 -4.97 -11.77 -7.77
C LEU A 510 -4.47 -13.19 -8.07
N GLY A 511 -3.51 -13.68 -7.26
CA GLY A 511 -2.96 -15.02 -7.46
C GLY A 511 -4.02 -16.13 -7.37
N ARG A 512 -5.01 -16.00 -6.49
CA ARG A 512 -6.13 -16.97 -6.40
C ARG A 512 -7.03 -16.92 -7.64
N TYR A 513 -7.36 -15.73 -8.16
CA TYR A 513 -8.15 -15.61 -9.39
C TYR A 513 -7.41 -16.20 -10.60
N LEU A 514 -6.14 -15.91 -10.77
CA LEU A 514 -5.33 -16.46 -11.85
C LEU A 514 -5.26 -18.01 -11.78
N ARG A 515 -5.13 -18.60 -10.58
CA ARG A 515 -5.22 -20.06 -10.40
C ARG A 515 -6.59 -20.62 -10.77
N CYS A 516 -7.69 -19.91 -10.43
CA CYS A 516 -9.03 -20.31 -10.85
C CYS A 516 -9.17 -20.38 -12.37
N LEU A 517 -8.39 -19.58 -13.10
CA LEU A 517 -8.37 -19.54 -14.57
C LEU A 517 -7.30 -20.43 -15.19
N GLY A 518 -6.66 -21.31 -14.42
CA GLY A 518 -5.70 -22.30 -14.89
C GLY A 518 -4.24 -21.85 -14.93
N VAL A 519 -3.94 -20.60 -14.61
CA VAL A 519 -2.55 -20.08 -14.62
C VAL A 519 -1.70 -20.72 -13.51
N ASP A 520 -0.47 -21.08 -13.84
CA ASP A 520 0.52 -21.54 -12.85
C ASP A 520 1.08 -20.39 -12.04
N VAL A 521 0.60 -20.24 -10.80
CA VAL A 521 0.94 -19.11 -9.91
C VAL A 521 1.67 -19.57 -8.67
N ARG A 522 2.91 -19.11 -8.49
CA ARG A 522 3.61 -19.12 -7.20
C ARG A 522 3.25 -17.84 -6.44
N MET A 523 2.86 -17.96 -5.18
CA MET A 523 2.58 -16.80 -4.32
C MET A 523 3.62 -16.75 -3.21
N LEU A 524 4.21 -15.56 -3.01
CA LEU A 524 5.07 -15.33 -1.86
C LEU A 524 4.24 -15.37 -0.59
N LYS A 525 4.82 -15.92 0.48
CA LYS A 525 4.24 -15.84 1.83
C LYS A 525 4.42 -14.43 2.38
N ASN A 526 3.64 -14.06 3.40
CA ASN A 526 3.72 -12.74 4.01
C ASN A 526 5.10 -12.40 4.59
N ASP A 527 5.84 -13.42 5.00
CA ASP A 527 7.17 -13.30 5.61
C ASP A 527 8.32 -13.43 4.59
N ASP A 528 7.99 -13.76 3.33
CA ASP A 528 8.99 -13.84 2.27
C ASP A 528 9.45 -12.44 1.85
N GLU A 529 10.75 -12.26 1.66
CA GLU A 529 11.30 -11.04 1.07
C GLU A 529 10.97 -10.97 -0.43
N HIS A 530 10.74 -9.75 -0.94
CA HIS A 530 10.47 -9.53 -2.36
C HIS A 530 11.55 -10.10 -3.29
N ARG A 531 12.81 -10.15 -2.83
CA ARG A 531 13.93 -10.75 -3.57
C ARG A 531 13.68 -12.20 -3.99
N LYS A 532 12.95 -12.95 -3.17
CA LYS A 532 12.57 -14.34 -3.47
C LYS A 532 11.72 -14.46 -4.74
N ALA A 533 10.92 -13.43 -5.07
CA ALA A 533 10.20 -13.39 -6.34
C ALA A 533 11.14 -13.41 -7.55
N ALA A 534 12.24 -12.64 -7.49
CA ALA A 534 13.23 -12.61 -8.57
C ALA A 534 14.00 -13.93 -8.68
N GLU A 535 14.29 -14.59 -7.56
CA GLU A 535 14.93 -15.91 -7.55
C GLU A 535 14.04 -16.97 -8.21
N LEU A 536 12.75 -17.02 -7.83
CA LEU A 536 11.76 -17.92 -8.44
C LEU A 536 11.55 -17.62 -9.93
N ALA A 537 11.45 -16.32 -10.27
CA ALA A 537 11.27 -15.91 -11.67
C ALA A 537 12.43 -16.33 -12.56
N ARG A 538 13.67 -16.22 -12.07
CA ARG A 538 14.86 -16.66 -12.81
C ARG A 538 14.94 -18.20 -12.93
N LYS A 539 14.70 -18.89 -11.81
CA LYS A 539 14.80 -20.35 -11.73
C LYS A 539 13.71 -21.07 -12.56
N GLU A 540 12.49 -20.58 -12.51
CA GLU A 540 11.31 -21.24 -13.09
C GLU A 540 10.77 -20.51 -14.32
N HIS A 541 11.48 -19.52 -14.85
CA HIS A 541 11.10 -18.69 -16.00
C HIS A 541 9.71 -18.03 -15.85
N ARG A 542 9.39 -17.49 -14.67
CA ARG A 542 8.11 -16.86 -14.35
C ARG A 542 8.11 -15.35 -14.59
N VAL A 543 6.96 -14.79 -14.88
CA VAL A 543 6.71 -13.36 -14.86
C VAL A 543 6.40 -12.93 -13.42
N ILE A 544 7.03 -11.85 -12.95
CA ILE A 544 6.75 -11.28 -11.62
C ILE A 544 5.56 -10.33 -11.72
N LEU A 545 4.57 -10.56 -10.86
CA LEU A 545 3.47 -9.61 -10.62
C LEU A 545 3.70 -8.97 -9.26
N THR A 546 3.92 -7.66 -9.21
CA THR A 546 4.20 -6.92 -7.98
C THR A 546 3.54 -5.55 -8.01
N SER A 547 3.50 -4.86 -6.87
CA SER A 547 2.91 -3.53 -6.75
C SER A 547 3.81 -2.60 -5.93
N GLY A 548 3.77 -1.30 -6.26
CA GLY A 548 4.47 -0.27 -5.50
C GLY A 548 5.99 -0.30 -5.63
N LEU A 549 6.68 0.04 -4.54
CA LEU A 549 8.14 0.24 -4.51
C LEU A 549 9.00 -0.95 -4.97
N PRO A 550 8.65 -2.23 -4.69
CA PRO A 550 9.49 -3.36 -5.11
C PRO A 550 9.61 -3.51 -6.64
N TYR A 551 8.69 -2.94 -7.41
CA TYR A 551 8.64 -3.13 -8.86
C TYR A 551 9.96 -2.78 -9.57
N GLN A 552 10.54 -1.62 -9.31
CA GLN A 552 11.76 -1.18 -9.97
C GLN A 552 12.95 -2.11 -9.66
N THR A 553 13.08 -2.48 -8.39
CA THR A 553 14.14 -3.38 -7.93
C THR A 553 14.00 -4.78 -8.54
N LEU A 554 12.77 -5.31 -8.60
CA LEU A 554 12.52 -6.63 -9.17
C LEU A 554 12.66 -6.63 -10.69
N ARG A 555 12.20 -5.57 -11.37
CA ARG A 555 12.37 -5.41 -12.83
C ARG A 555 13.84 -5.42 -13.24
N SER A 556 14.70 -4.69 -12.51
CA SER A 556 16.14 -4.67 -12.80
C SER A 556 16.82 -6.03 -12.64
N GLN A 557 16.26 -6.92 -11.81
CA GLN A 557 16.82 -8.26 -11.55
C GLN A 557 16.39 -9.32 -12.56
N VAL A 558 15.28 -9.16 -13.27
CA VAL A 558 14.74 -10.18 -14.20
C VAL A 558 14.68 -9.74 -15.67
N GLY A 559 14.93 -8.48 -15.95
CA GLY A 559 14.91 -7.92 -17.31
C GLY A 559 13.53 -7.42 -17.75
N GLU A 560 13.49 -6.78 -18.91
CA GLU A 560 12.28 -6.21 -19.51
C GLU A 560 11.25 -7.29 -19.88
N GLY A 561 9.94 -6.95 -19.72
CA GLY A 561 8.84 -7.85 -20.04
C GLY A 561 8.60 -8.97 -19.03
N ARG A 562 9.48 -9.18 -18.04
CA ARG A 562 9.38 -10.24 -17.04
C ARG A 562 8.94 -9.78 -15.66
N CYS A 563 8.63 -8.49 -15.50
CA CYS A 563 8.06 -7.93 -14.28
C CYS A 563 6.92 -6.97 -14.66
N PHE A 564 5.74 -7.18 -14.10
CA PHE A 564 4.55 -6.40 -14.38
C PHE A 564 4.08 -5.68 -13.12
N LEU A 565 3.81 -4.37 -13.26
CA LEU A 565 3.28 -3.53 -12.18
C LEU A 565 1.76 -3.65 -12.12
N VAL A 566 1.25 -4.13 -10.99
CA VAL A 566 -0.19 -4.27 -10.72
C VAL A 566 -0.64 -3.10 -9.86
N ASP A 567 -1.75 -2.48 -10.22
CA ASP A 567 -2.38 -1.41 -9.43
C ASP A 567 -3.18 -2.03 -8.27
N CYS A 568 -2.79 -1.70 -7.02
CA CYS A 568 -3.47 -2.19 -5.82
C CYS A 568 -4.80 -1.46 -5.52
N SER A 569 -5.12 -0.37 -6.21
CA SER A 569 -6.41 0.32 -6.08
C SER A 569 -7.54 -0.46 -6.75
N GLU A 570 -7.21 -1.31 -7.72
CA GLU A 570 -8.16 -2.15 -8.44
C GLU A 570 -8.54 -3.40 -7.62
N LYS A 571 -9.76 -3.87 -7.84
CA LYS A 571 -10.18 -5.16 -7.29
C LYS A 571 -9.39 -6.31 -7.92
N ALA A 572 -9.14 -7.37 -7.15
CA ALA A 572 -8.33 -8.51 -7.60
C ALA A 572 -8.82 -9.17 -8.91
N ARG A 573 -10.13 -9.09 -9.20
CA ARG A 573 -10.73 -9.52 -10.46
C ARG A 573 -10.25 -8.65 -11.64
N GLU A 574 -10.29 -7.34 -11.49
CA GLU A 574 -9.88 -6.38 -12.52
C GLU A 574 -8.38 -6.47 -12.79
N GLN A 575 -7.60 -6.67 -11.73
CA GLN A 575 -6.17 -6.97 -11.85
C GLN A 575 -5.92 -8.23 -12.69
N ALA A 576 -6.68 -9.32 -12.46
CA ALA A 576 -6.56 -10.56 -13.23
C ALA A 576 -6.88 -10.35 -14.71
N LEU A 577 -7.99 -9.65 -15.02
CA LEU A 577 -8.36 -9.31 -16.39
C LEU A 577 -7.28 -8.49 -17.09
N ARG A 578 -6.70 -7.49 -16.41
CA ARG A 578 -5.63 -6.66 -16.97
C ARG A 578 -4.36 -7.47 -17.25
N VAL A 579 -3.96 -8.37 -16.36
CA VAL A 579 -2.79 -9.24 -16.54
C VAL A 579 -2.98 -10.14 -17.75
N LEU A 580 -4.12 -10.83 -17.86
CA LEU A 580 -4.41 -11.73 -18.97
C LEU A 580 -4.46 -10.99 -20.32
N LYS A 581 -5.11 -9.84 -20.39
CA LYS A 581 -5.15 -8.98 -21.59
C LYS A 581 -3.76 -8.45 -21.98
N HIS A 582 -2.94 -8.00 -20.99
CA HIS A 582 -1.61 -7.47 -21.26
C HIS A 582 -0.66 -8.52 -21.88
N PHE A 583 -0.73 -9.76 -21.41
CA PHE A 583 0.12 -10.84 -21.90
C PHE A 583 -0.55 -11.65 -23.02
N ASN A 584 -1.70 -11.25 -23.52
CA ASN A 584 -2.48 -11.95 -24.55
C ASN A 584 -2.67 -13.45 -24.22
N VAL A 585 -3.07 -13.75 -22.98
CA VAL A 585 -3.27 -15.13 -22.51
C VAL A 585 -4.66 -15.60 -22.89
N GLN A 586 -4.75 -16.72 -23.62
CA GLN A 586 -6.00 -17.37 -23.95
C GLN A 586 -6.40 -18.33 -22.85
N VAL A 587 -7.65 -18.19 -22.38
CA VAL A 587 -8.25 -19.04 -21.36
C VAL A 587 -9.53 -19.66 -21.93
N THR A 588 -9.64 -20.97 -21.89
CA THR A 588 -10.84 -21.71 -22.30
C THR A 588 -11.71 -22.08 -21.09
N LEU A 589 -12.96 -22.47 -21.31
CA LEU A 589 -13.82 -22.94 -20.24
C LEU A 589 -13.24 -24.17 -19.52
N ALA A 590 -12.53 -25.04 -20.23
CA ALA A 590 -11.87 -26.23 -19.69
C ALA A 590 -10.68 -25.88 -18.77
N ASP A 591 -10.12 -24.68 -18.87
CA ASP A 591 -9.01 -24.25 -18.02
C ASP A 591 -9.51 -23.71 -16.67
N VAL A 592 -10.79 -23.32 -16.57
CA VAL A 592 -11.37 -22.82 -15.32
C VAL A 592 -11.34 -23.92 -14.27
N PHE A 593 -10.74 -23.65 -13.10
CA PHE A 593 -10.48 -24.63 -12.03
C PHE A 593 -9.63 -25.85 -12.40
N SER A 594 -8.91 -25.83 -13.51
CA SER A 594 -7.90 -26.85 -13.84
C SER A 594 -6.74 -26.85 -12.84
N ARG A 595 -6.58 -25.80 -12.04
CA ARG A 595 -5.62 -25.70 -10.93
C ARG A 595 -6.29 -25.40 -9.60
N CYS A 596 -5.75 -25.99 -8.55
CA CYS A 596 -6.19 -25.75 -7.18
C CYS A 596 -5.88 -24.30 -6.75
N GLN A 597 -6.91 -23.51 -6.48
CA GLN A 597 -6.76 -22.13 -6.02
C GLN A 597 -5.98 -22.01 -4.69
N ALA A 598 -5.93 -23.06 -3.87
CA ALA A 598 -5.22 -23.06 -2.60
C ALA A 598 -3.71 -23.34 -2.78
N CYS A 599 -3.34 -24.47 -3.42
CA CYS A 599 -1.95 -24.92 -3.49
C CYS A 599 -1.31 -24.85 -4.89
N ASN A 600 -2.08 -24.53 -5.94
CA ASN A 600 -1.63 -24.48 -7.34
C ASN A 600 -1.44 -25.85 -8.04
N CYS A 601 -1.77 -26.95 -7.39
CA CYS A 601 -1.69 -28.28 -7.98
C CYS A 601 -2.68 -28.42 -9.16
N ASP A 602 -2.29 -29.12 -10.21
CA ASP A 602 -3.07 -29.39 -11.41
C ASP A 602 -3.53 -30.88 -11.50
N GLN A 603 -3.47 -31.59 -10.37
CA GLN A 603 -3.84 -32.98 -10.30
C GLN A 603 -4.97 -33.18 -9.29
N TYR A 604 -6.03 -33.87 -9.75
CA TYR A 604 -7.24 -34.12 -8.98
C TYR A 604 -7.67 -35.57 -9.02
N LEU A 605 -8.38 -35.98 -7.96
CA LEU A 605 -9.16 -37.20 -7.93
C LEU A 605 -10.64 -36.84 -8.11
N LYS A 606 -11.31 -37.46 -9.05
CA LYS A 606 -12.77 -37.33 -9.26
C LYS A 606 -13.47 -38.41 -8.44
N ILE A 607 -14.38 -38.05 -7.55
CA ILE A 607 -15.11 -38.95 -6.67
C ILE A 607 -16.61 -38.76 -6.92
N SER A 608 -17.38 -39.85 -7.05
CA SER A 608 -18.82 -39.76 -7.16
C SER A 608 -19.47 -39.29 -5.87
N LYS A 609 -20.66 -38.69 -5.96
CA LYS A 609 -21.43 -38.22 -4.80
C LYS A 609 -21.70 -39.35 -3.80
N GLU A 610 -22.08 -40.55 -4.28
CA GLU A 610 -22.38 -41.69 -3.47
C GLU A 610 -21.17 -42.12 -2.63
N LYS A 611 -20.00 -42.17 -3.26
CA LYS A 611 -18.75 -42.52 -2.59
C LYS A 611 -18.32 -41.45 -1.60
N MET A 612 -18.52 -40.17 -1.93
CA MET A 612 -18.26 -39.07 -0.99
C MET A 612 -19.19 -39.13 0.22
N MET A 613 -20.46 -39.40 0.03
CA MET A 613 -21.42 -39.63 1.11
C MET A 613 -21.02 -40.79 2.01
N GLN A 614 -20.52 -41.89 1.42
CA GLN A 614 -20.02 -43.02 2.18
C GLN A 614 -18.82 -42.65 3.06
N LEU A 615 -17.86 -41.91 2.52
CA LEU A 615 -16.69 -41.40 3.27
C LEU A 615 -17.12 -40.50 4.44
N VAL A 616 -18.07 -39.59 4.23
CA VAL A 616 -18.60 -38.69 5.26
C VAL A 616 -19.34 -39.47 6.35
N LYS A 617 -20.17 -40.50 5.99
CA LYS A 617 -20.84 -41.37 6.92
C LYS A 617 -19.87 -42.20 7.78
N GLN A 618 -18.84 -42.78 7.17
CA GLN A 618 -17.82 -43.57 7.88
C GLN A 618 -17.04 -42.77 8.91
N ARG A 619 -16.90 -41.49 8.68
CA ARG A 619 -16.25 -40.56 9.63
C ARG A 619 -17.20 -39.98 10.70
N GLY A 620 -18.45 -40.39 10.76
CA GLY A 620 -19.42 -39.96 11.76
C GLY A 620 -19.79 -38.48 11.66
N LEU A 621 -19.62 -37.88 10.48
CA LEU A 621 -19.94 -36.45 10.24
C LEU A 621 -21.41 -36.24 9.86
N LEU A 622 -22.17 -37.33 9.65
CA LEU A 622 -23.63 -37.37 9.50
C LEU A 622 -24.20 -38.07 10.75
N THR A 623 -24.54 -37.32 11.78
CA THR A 623 -25.40 -37.79 12.88
C THR A 623 -26.85 -37.64 12.46
N ASN A 624 -27.63 -38.74 12.63
CA ASN A 624 -29.08 -38.72 12.42
C ASN A 624 -29.73 -37.78 13.42
N THR A 625 -30.15 -36.60 12.96
CA THR A 625 -31.14 -35.76 13.66
C THR A 625 -32.02 -35.13 12.58
N GLU A 626 -33.22 -35.76 12.45
CA GLU A 626 -34.32 -35.27 11.60
C GLU A 626 -35.07 -34.09 12.25
N GLU A 627 -34.50 -33.34 13.21
CA GLU A 627 -35.23 -32.32 14.00
C GLU A 627 -34.58 -30.93 14.07
N GLU A 628 -33.54 -30.59 13.23
CA GLU A 628 -32.92 -29.25 13.29
C GLU A 628 -32.79 -28.55 11.89
N GLU A 629 -33.65 -28.87 10.93
CA GLU A 629 -33.54 -28.30 9.55
C GLU A 629 -34.14 -26.89 9.37
N GLU A 630 -34.75 -26.26 10.39
CA GLU A 630 -35.40 -24.94 10.19
C GLU A 630 -34.61 -23.72 10.70
N GLU A 631 -33.44 -23.85 11.35
CA GLU A 631 -32.69 -22.70 11.90
C GLU A 631 -31.35 -22.36 11.24
N GLU A 632 -30.82 -23.15 10.29
CA GLU A 632 -29.51 -22.89 9.66
C GLU A 632 -29.54 -22.08 8.35
N GLU A 633 -30.69 -21.82 7.74
CA GLU A 633 -30.78 -20.91 6.57
C GLU A 633 -30.62 -19.43 6.91
N ALA A 634 -30.70 -19.05 8.19
CA ALA A 634 -30.65 -17.63 8.61
C ALA A 634 -29.25 -17.11 8.98
N ALA A 635 -28.21 -17.94 9.05
CA ALA A 635 -26.89 -17.53 9.53
C ALA A 635 -25.79 -17.38 8.46
N GLY A 636 -26.11 -17.64 7.18
CA GLY A 636 -25.16 -17.62 6.06
C GLY A 636 -25.17 -16.35 5.20
N GLU A 637 -26.16 -15.48 5.37
CA GLU A 637 -26.30 -14.27 4.56
C GLU A 637 -26.23 -13.01 5.43
N SER A 638 -25.05 -12.55 5.70
CA SER A 638 -24.84 -11.19 6.18
C SER A 638 -23.73 -10.52 5.38
N LEU A 639 -24.18 -9.50 4.61
CA LEU A 639 -23.44 -8.45 3.93
C LEU A 639 -22.94 -8.77 2.50
N GLU A 640 -23.83 -8.74 1.55
CA GLU A 640 -23.86 -8.05 0.27
C GLU A 640 -24.84 -8.73 -0.68
N ASN A 641 -26.06 -8.31 -0.67
CA ASN A 641 -26.98 -8.17 -1.80
C ASN A 641 -28.44 -8.38 -1.37
N ARG A 642 -29.10 -7.30 -0.98
CA ARG A 642 -30.53 -7.15 -1.21
C ARG A 642 -30.71 -6.77 -2.67
N ASN A 643 -31.17 -7.69 -3.47
CA ASN A 643 -32.11 -7.54 -4.58
C ASN A 643 -31.99 -8.73 -5.53
N ALA A 644 -32.89 -9.66 -5.41
CA ALA A 644 -33.54 -10.40 -6.49
C ALA A 644 -34.28 -11.62 -5.91
N ASN A 645 -35.44 -11.39 -5.37
CA ASN A 645 -36.50 -12.39 -5.36
C ASN A 645 -37.37 -12.07 -6.58
N LEU A 646 -37.54 -13.03 -7.48
CA LEU A 646 -38.86 -13.41 -8.01
C LEU A 646 -38.70 -14.57 -9.02
N GLU A 647 -39.55 -15.55 -8.81
CA GLU A 647 -40.09 -16.53 -9.74
C GLU A 647 -39.28 -17.80 -10.00
N ALA A 648 -39.66 -18.83 -9.25
CA ALA A 648 -39.48 -20.21 -9.58
C ALA A 648 -40.60 -20.65 -10.54
N GLU A 649 -40.29 -20.94 -11.78
CA GLU A 649 -41.12 -21.79 -12.63
C GLU A 649 -40.43 -23.06 -12.96
N THR A 650 -41.09 -24.13 -12.60
CA THR A 650 -40.79 -25.52 -12.87
C THR A 650 -40.84 -25.81 -14.37
N LEU A 651 -39.73 -26.17 -14.99
CA LEU A 651 -39.71 -26.84 -16.28
C LEU A 651 -38.76 -28.04 -16.21
N THR A 652 -39.36 -29.20 -16.15
CA THR A 652 -38.76 -30.51 -16.44
C THR A 652 -38.34 -30.55 -17.89
N LEU A 653 -37.05 -30.67 -18.18
CA LEU A 653 -36.54 -31.08 -19.47
C LEU A 653 -35.28 -31.93 -19.30
N ASN A 654 -35.45 -33.24 -19.67
CA ASN A 654 -34.36 -34.15 -19.94
C ASN A 654 -33.47 -33.57 -21.05
N SER A 655 -32.24 -33.27 -20.76
CA SER A 655 -31.16 -33.21 -21.74
C SER A 655 -29.83 -33.55 -21.05
N GLN A 656 -29.18 -34.59 -21.51
CA GLN A 656 -27.80 -34.95 -21.20
C GLN A 656 -26.90 -33.79 -21.65
N GLN A 657 -26.60 -32.85 -20.75
CA GLN A 657 -25.54 -31.86 -20.96
C GLN A 657 -24.21 -32.55 -20.69
N PRO A 658 -23.16 -32.32 -21.51
CA PRO A 658 -21.84 -32.83 -21.22
C PRO A 658 -21.35 -32.29 -19.89
N ALA A 659 -21.04 -33.21 -18.96
CA ALA A 659 -20.49 -32.85 -17.65
C ALA A 659 -19.22 -32.04 -17.85
N TYR A 660 -19.11 -30.89 -17.16
CA TYR A 660 -17.90 -30.07 -17.14
C TYR A 660 -16.67 -30.95 -16.78
N SER A 661 -15.62 -30.92 -17.60
CA SER A 661 -14.38 -31.63 -17.35
C SER A 661 -13.21 -30.66 -17.46
N PRO A 662 -12.60 -30.24 -16.32
CA PRO A 662 -11.44 -29.36 -16.33
C PRO A 662 -10.24 -30.07 -16.99
N ASN A 663 -9.47 -29.28 -17.73
CA ASN A 663 -8.22 -29.70 -18.35
C ASN A 663 -7.12 -29.83 -17.26
N CYS A 664 -7.10 -30.94 -16.54
CA CYS A 664 -6.19 -31.24 -15.46
C CYS A 664 -5.72 -32.70 -15.49
N ARG A 665 -4.72 -33.04 -14.68
CA ARG A 665 -4.26 -34.40 -14.52
C ARG A 665 -5.18 -35.14 -13.56
N TRP A 666 -5.67 -36.31 -13.97
CA TRP A 666 -6.55 -37.14 -13.16
C TRP A 666 -5.79 -38.25 -12.45
N LEU A 667 -6.14 -38.49 -11.18
CA LEU A 667 -5.73 -39.67 -10.43
C LEU A 667 -6.80 -40.77 -10.60
N GLU A 668 -6.36 -42.01 -10.63
CA GLU A 668 -7.25 -43.16 -10.62
C GLU A 668 -7.89 -43.35 -9.23
N GLU A 669 -9.14 -43.69 -9.20
CA GLU A 669 -9.95 -43.87 -7.98
C GLU A 669 -9.51 -45.07 -7.13
N SER A 670 -8.83 -46.05 -7.75
CA SER A 670 -8.33 -47.31 -7.13
C SER A 670 -7.33 -47.08 -5.99
N GLY A 671 -6.71 -45.88 -5.91
CA GLY A 671 -5.72 -45.57 -4.91
C GLY A 671 -6.25 -44.86 -3.65
N LEU A 672 -7.57 -44.63 -3.54
CA LEU A 672 -8.15 -43.98 -2.36
C LEU A 672 -8.43 -44.98 -1.25
N ASP A 673 -7.80 -44.82 -0.10
CA ASP A 673 -8.17 -45.55 1.10
C ASP A 673 -9.48 -44.99 1.67
N THR A 674 -10.54 -45.78 1.59
CA THR A 674 -11.88 -45.36 2.01
C THR A 674 -12.05 -45.30 3.53
N GLU A 675 -11.25 -46.03 4.32
CA GLU A 675 -11.34 -46.01 5.78
C GLU A 675 -10.68 -44.78 6.37
N SER A 676 -9.50 -44.41 5.87
CA SER A 676 -8.75 -43.26 6.36
C SER A 676 -8.97 -41.97 5.57
N ALA A 677 -9.69 -42.01 4.43
CA ALA A 677 -9.82 -40.93 3.44
C ALA A 677 -8.45 -40.32 3.05
N LEU A 678 -7.43 -41.20 2.88
CA LEU A 678 -6.10 -40.88 2.46
C LEU A 678 -5.88 -41.21 0.99
N LEU A 679 -5.20 -40.32 0.29
CA LEU A 679 -4.68 -40.54 -1.05
C LEU A 679 -3.38 -41.39 -1.01
N PRO A 680 -2.95 -42.04 -2.11
CA PRO A 680 -1.71 -42.83 -2.15
C PRO A 680 -0.46 -42.10 -1.73
N ASN A 681 -0.45 -40.79 -1.86
CA ASN A 681 0.65 -39.92 -1.44
C ASN A 681 0.57 -39.48 0.03
N GLY A 682 -0.34 -40.06 0.84
CA GLY A 682 -0.54 -39.70 2.25
C GLY A 682 -1.33 -38.40 2.51
N THR A 683 -1.89 -37.79 1.46
CA THR A 683 -2.70 -36.56 1.64
C THR A 683 -4.09 -36.93 2.14
N SER A 684 -4.50 -36.38 3.31
CA SER A 684 -5.85 -36.52 3.83
C SER A 684 -6.84 -35.60 3.11
N LEU A 685 -7.98 -36.15 2.69
CA LEU A 685 -9.07 -35.36 2.11
C LEU A 685 -9.79 -34.55 3.18
N LYS A 686 -10.02 -33.26 2.90
CA LYS A 686 -10.69 -32.32 3.81
C LYS A 686 -12.21 -32.43 3.65
N ILE A 687 -12.75 -33.57 4.00
CA ILE A 687 -14.18 -33.85 3.87
C ILE A 687 -15.03 -33.12 4.90
N GLU A 688 -14.45 -32.74 6.05
CA GLU A 688 -15.11 -31.94 7.09
C GLU A 688 -15.47 -30.50 6.61
N ALA A 689 -14.88 -30.07 5.49
CA ALA A 689 -15.16 -28.76 4.89
C ALA A 689 -16.34 -28.77 3.91
N ILE A 690 -17.00 -29.92 3.71
CA ILE A 690 -18.15 -30.05 2.83
C ILE A 690 -19.42 -29.77 3.63
N PRO A 691 -20.21 -28.73 3.31
CA PRO A 691 -21.49 -28.50 3.98
C PRO A 691 -22.46 -29.65 3.73
N ILE A 692 -23.23 -30.06 4.73
CA ILE A 692 -24.19 -31.16 4.64
C ILE A 692 -25.21 -30.92 3.49
N GLY A 693 -25.73 -29.70 3.37
CA GLY A 693 -26.67 -29.33 2.31
C GLY A 693 -26.10 -29.42 0.89
N VAL A 694 -24.77 -29.57 0.71
CA VAL A 694 -24.17 -29.83 -0.61
C VAL A 694 -24.26 -31.32 -0.95
N LEU A 695 -24.16 -32.21 0.03
CA LEU A 695 -24.28 -33.64 -0.15
C LEU A 695 -25.71 -34.08 -0.51
N THR A 696 -26.72 -33.32 -0.11
CA THR A 696 -28.13 -33.58 -0.39
C THR A 696 -28.61 -33.03 -1.75
N LYS A 697 -27.83 -32.16 -2.43
CA LYS A 697 -28.23 -31.56 -3.71
C LYS A 697 -28.40 -32.62 -4.80
N GLU A 698 -29.57 -32.70 -5.43
CA GLU A 698 -29.87 -33.66 -6.50
C GLU A 698 -29.02 -33.50 -7.77
N ASN A 699 -28.68 -32.26 -8.11
CA ASN A 699 -27.97 -31.91 -9.35
C ASN A 699 -26.44 -32.00 -9.26
N LEU A 700 -25.89 -32.59 -8.19
CA LEU A 700 -24.45 -32.73 -8.01
C LEU A 700 -24.06 -34.21 -8.18
N ALA A 701 -23.26 -34.52 -9.21
CA ALA A 701 -22.82 -35.87 -9.49
C ALA A 701 -21.42 -36.18 -8.96
N TYR A 702 -20.51 -35.23 -8.95
CA TYR A 702 -19.09 -35.44 -8.66
C TYR A 702 -18.48 -34.41 -7.76
N PHE A 703 -17.47 -34.84 -6.99
CA PHE A 703 -16.53 -33.99 -6.24
C PHE A 703 -15.12 -34.12 -6.82
N TYR A 704 -14.37 -33.03 -6.79
CA TYR A 704 -13.02 -32.92 -7.30
C TYR A 704 -12.05 -32.68 -6.14
N CYS A 705 -11.19 -33.64 -5.84
CA CYS A 705 -10.30 -33.61 -4.70
C CYS A 705 -8.86 -33.32 -5.13
N CYS A 706 -8.26 -32.22 -4.63
CA CYS A 706 -6.87 -31.89 -4.95
C CYS A 706 -5.90 -32.91 -4.34
N SER A 707 -5.03 -33.49 -5.17
CA SER A 707 -4.09 -34.53 -4.73
C SER A 707 -3.02 -34.02 -3.75
N GLN A 708 -2.70 -32.73 -3.75
CA GLN A 708 -1.62 -32.18 -2.94
C GLN A 708 -2.07 -31.61 -1.60
N CYS A 709 -3.27 -31.00 -1.52
CA CYS A 709 -3.73 -30.35 -0.28
C CYS A 709 -5.02 -30.92 0.29
N GLY A 710 -5.60 -31.93 -0.35
CA GLY A 710 -6.83 -32.61 0.07
C GLY A 710 -8.11 -31.75 -0.02
N LYS A 711 -8.05 -30.54 -0.57
CA LYS A 711 -9.23 -29.66 -0.66
C LYS A 711 -10.22 -30.23 -1.66
N VAL A 712 -11.50 -30.25 -1.26
CA VAL A 712 -12.61 -30.76 -2.06
C VAL A 712 -13.33 -29.60 -2.75
N PHE A 713 -13.69 -29.79 -4.02
CA PHE A 713 -14.44 -28.84 -4.85
C PHE A 713 -15.64 -29.55 -5.49
N TRP A 714 -16.65 -28.79 -5.86
CA TRP A 714 -17.85 -29.27 -6.54
C TRP A 714 -18.42 -28.21 -7.46
N GLU A 715 -19.23 -28.57 -8.40
CA GLU A 715 -19.95 -27.64 -9.27
C GLU A 715 -21.09 -26.97 -8.51
N GLY A 716 -20.91 -25.66 -8.24
CA GLY A 716 -21.86 -24.87 -7.47
C GLY A 716 -21.92 -23.41 -7.91
N SER A 717 -22.60 -22.59 -7.13
CA SER A 717 -22.75 -21.15 -7.38
C SER A 717 -21.41 -20.41 -7.58
N HIS A 718 -20.35 -20.85 -6.89
CA HIS A 718 -19.02 -20.28 -7.03
C HIS A 718 -18.42 -20.51 -8.42
N PHE A 719 -18.58 -21.69 -8.99
CA PHE A 719 -18.13 -22.00 -10.36
C PHE A 719 -18.82 -21.09 -11.38
N ARG A 720 -20.15 -21.02 -11.35
CA ARG A 720 -20.95 -20.18 -12.27
C ARG A 720 -20.56 -18.70 -12.12
N ARG A 721 -20.32 -18.23 -10.90
CA ARG A 721 -19.89 -16.86 -10.63
C ARG A 721 -18.54 -16.55 -11.26
N VAL A 722 -17.55 -17.42 -11.16
CA VAL A 722 -16.23 -17.23 -11.77
C VAL A 722 -16.35 -17.19 -13.28
N VAL A 723 -17.04 -18.13 -13.91
CA VAL A 723 -17.27 -18.15 -15.37
C VAL A 723 -17.94 -16.85 -15.84
N SER A 724 -19.01 -16.41 -15.17
CA SER A 724 -19.70 -15.16 -15.48
C SER A 724 -18.80 -13.92 -15.34
N GLN A 725 -17.97 -13.88 -14.31
CA GLN A 725 -17.08 -12.75 -14.03
C GLN A 725 -15.94 -12.60 -15.05
N PHE A 726 -15.53 -13.66 -15.71
CA PHE A 726 -14.41 -13.65 -16.65
C PHE A 726 -14.81 -13.91 -18.11
N LYS A 727 -16.10 -13.79 -18.42
CA LYS A 727 -16.67 -13.97 -19.79
C LYS A 727 -15.88 -13.19 -20.88
N GLU A 728 -15.32 -12.03 -20.54
CA GLU A 728 -14.54 -11.16 -21.46
C GLU A 728 -13.19 -11.74 -21.92
N VAL A 729 -12.62 -12.68 -21.18
CA VAL A 729 -11.30 -13.29 -21.47
C VAL A 729 -11.39 -14.79 -21.73
N LEU A 730 -12.60 -15.37 -21.57
CA LEU A 730 -12.85 -16.78 -21.89
C LEU A 730 -13.13 -16.88 -23.39
N ASP A 731 -12.36 -17.75 -24.04
CA ASP A 731 -12.61 -18.15 -25.43
C ASP A 731 -13.78 -19.13 -25.43
N LEU A 732 -14.97 -18.61 -25.67
CA LEU A 732 -16.21 -19.39 -25.69
C LEU A 732 -16.46 -19.82 -27.13
N SER A 733 -16.26 -21.09 -27.44
CA SER A 733 -16.78 -21.69 -28.68
C SER A 733 -18.32 -21.58 -28.74
N GLU A 734 -18.89 -21.52 -29.94
CA GLU A 734 -20.35 -21.29 -30.15
C GLU A 734 -21.24 -22.28 -29.37
N ASP A 735 -20.77 -23.51 -29.11
CA ASP A 735 -21.45 -24.49 -28.28
C ASP A 735 -21.48 -24.19 -26.78
N SER A 736 -20.60 -23.30 -26.32
CA SER A 736 -20.46 -22.94 -24.89
C SER A 736 -21.27 -21.69 -24.49
N GLN A 737 -21.86 -20.98 -25.45
CA GLN A 737 -22.64 -19.74 -25.17
C GLN A 737 -23.93 -20.06 -24.40
N SER A 738 -24.55 -21.24 -24.62
CA SER A 738 -25.76 -21.64 -23.88
C SER A 738 -25.55 -21.81 -22.37
N PHE A 739 -24.30 -22.02 -21.93
CA PHE A 739 -23.93 -22.19 -20.51
C PHE A 739 -23.86 -20.86 -19.74
N CYS A 740 -23.67 -19.75 -20.47
CA CYS A 740 -23.51 -18.40 -19.88
C CYS A 740 -24.81 -17.62 -19.80
N ASP A 741 -25.82 -17.96 -20.58
CA ASP A 741 -27.06 -17.16 -20.75
C ASP A 741 -28.25 -17.67 -19.90
N GLN A 742 -28.09 -18.76 -19.15
CA GLN A 742 -29.07 -19.17 -18.13
C GLN A 742 -28.87 -18.31 -16.86
N LYS A 743 -29.68 -17.25 -16.77
CA LYS A 743 -29.82 -16.43 -15.56
C LYS A 743 -30.49 -17.19 -14.44
#